data_7bee6b52048de3ddea0f752255b82003
#
_entry.id   7bee6b52048de3ddea0f752255b82003
#
_cell.length_a   1.000
_cell.length_b   1.000
_cell.length_c   1.000
_cell.angle_alpha   90.00
_cell.angle_beta   90.00
_cell.angle_gamma   90.00
#
_symmetry.space_group_name_H-M   'P 1'
#
loop_
_entity.id
_entity.type
_entity.pdbx_description
1 polymer ?
#
loop_
_entity_poly.entity_id
_entity_poly.type
_entity_poly.pdbx_seq_one_letter_code
_entity_poly.pdbx_strand_id
1 'polypeptide(L)'
;MKRYFLFLSLSALAATAFAESRLPEADKAFWESKRGMLTAVWQQPFSYESIRSKHAPLGPYMGNGDIGCVAYTAYNSQTLLVSKVDFVTDGWSDWAGSGAAALPAGGVRISVDSPEGPGFDYRMKMLSNKMDMTTGTQNPVQMSSWLSVGKNYLVTELSTTSREPVRITVETYAGGSTGIYGKTAKTQSRIAQVTRRTKTEDVEWISQVGLSTAIVGAENEANVVADSLVRHTFWLSPEAKTYVVTLVSGGGMDDNARLPEAYSQLKKISEKRIRKLRQEKDRWWQDMWNRSYVETGDSLLDRHYLSSIYLLASAYNEHSPVCGGMYGVWNMDDQMNYHGDIHLNYNSQGGFYSVFSANRPELAMPFYEFIEKMVPEGKRRAREDMASVHPSLKGKSCRGVLFPVSALGIGRFYGPYWQQTMDAPFNVPLFSWYYEYTGDRDFLKNRAYPFIRECGDFYEDYLTKELWGNSYRYSIITGGHENSWDLNPPSDLAFVDLTFRLLLKYSNILDVDADRRAKWQDILIHLPGYKVIMPTKTPNEGLPVYAKNEDGWDAPSHMIQLHALYPCEVMNLNSDPDSLQIARNTIYYYGVSQNGLTGTMNELGLSAFVMGARSGFDPNILIDKMKYLIAGAGKNLLITDGHHCLEKTAVVETVNSMMLQSVDDVLWLFPDWPARPASFTRLRAKGGFLVSARYDGTQVKSCQIQATVSGRCQFRNPWKGQPVRVCDERGREVALSVEKNICSFMAKAGHSYMVQLHSGE
;
A
#
# COMPACT_ATOMS: atom_id res chain seq x y z
N MET A 1 24.79 26.22 31.02
CA MET A 1 24.36 26.98 29.85
C MET A 1 24.59 26.16 28.60
N LYS A 2 23.61 25.36 28.17
CA LYS A 2 23.66 24.61 26.92
C LYS A 2 22.58 25.21 26.03
N ARG A 3 22.98 25.83 24.92
CA ARG A 3 22.10 26.35 23.88
C ARG A 3 21.64 25.17 23.04
N TYR A 4 20.34 24.87 23.09
CA TYR A 4 19.68 24.00 22.12
C TYR A 4 19.40 24.85 20.87
N PHE A 5 20.00 24.46 19.75
CA PHE A 5 19.61 24.97 18.42
C PHE A 5 18.36 24.21 17.98
N LEU A 6 17.26 24.93 17.94
CA LEU A 6 16.01 24.51 17.30
C LEU A 6 16.22 24.64 15.78
N PHE A 7 16.41 23.53 15.09
CA PHE A 7 16.27 23.50 13.63
C PHE A 7 14.78 23.41 13.28
N LEU A 8 14.17 24.55 13.05
CA LEU A 8 12.91 24.65 12.31
C LEU A 8 13.25 24.39 10.82
N SER A 9 13.03 23.17 10.35
CA SER A 9 12.97 22.90 8.93
C SER A 9 11.67 23.49 8.39
N LEU A 10 11.74 24.67 7.78
CA LEU A 10 10.72 25.14 6.85
C LEU A 10 10.81 24.25 5.60
N SER A 11 10.05 23.17 5.59
CA SER A 11 9.65 22.53 4.35
C SER A 11 8.61 23.45 3.69
N ALA A 12 9.10 24.34 2.83
CA ALA A 12 8.24 25.02 1.88
C ALA A 12 7.72 23.95 0.92
N LEU A 13 6.59 23.32 1.25
CA LEU A 13 5.74 22.68 0.27
C LEU A 13 5.39 23.75 -0.76
N ALA A 14 5.96 23.65 -1.94
CA ALA A 14 5.41 24.29 -3.12
C ALA A 14 4.03 23.68 -3.34
N ALA A 15 3.04 24.15 -2.62
CA ALA A 15 1.65 24.00 -2.99
C ALA A 15 1.49 24.73 -4.32
N THR A 16 1.72 24.01 -5.43
CA THR A 16 1.19 24.43 -6.71
C THR A 16 -0.32 24.54 -6.50
N ALA A 17 -0.79 25.76 -6.40
CA ALA A 17 -2.19 26.09 -6.44
C ALA A 17 -2.73 25.50 -7.76
N PHE A 18 -3.26 24.27 -7.71
CA PHE A 18 -4.13 23.77 -8.74
C PHE A 18 -5.37 24.65 -8.69
N ALA A 19 -5.52 25.49 -9.71
CA ALA A 19 -6.78 26.17 -9.96
C ALA A 19 -7.91 25.15 -9.78
N GLU A 20 -9.02 25.53 -9.15
CA GLU A 20 -10.24 24.73 -9.09
C GLU A 20 -10.70 24.41 -10.52
N SER A 21 -10.06 23.42 -11.17
CA SER A 21 -10.54 22.88 -12.43
C SER A 21 -11.76 22.02 -12.07
N ARG A 22 -12.93 22.45 -12.53
CA ARG A 22 -14.09 21.57 -12.61
C ARG A 22 -13.62 20.29 -13.29
N LEU A 23 -13.90 19.13 -12.66
CA LEU A 23 -13.59 17.82 -13.23
C LEU A 23 -14.01 17.77 -14.69
N PRO A 24 -13.20 17.19 -15.57
CA PRO A 24 -13.66 16.84 -16.90
C PRO A 24 -14.96 16.04 -16.79
N GLU A 25 -15.94 16.37 -17.60
CA GLU A 25 -17.26 15.73 -17.56
C GLU A 25 -17.16 14.20 -17.73
N ALA A 26 -16.15 13.76 -18.48
CA ALA A 26 -15.80 12.35 -18.68
C ALA A 26 -15.44 11.64 -17.36
N ASP A 27 -14.65 12.25 -16.47
CA ASP A 27 -14.29 11.66 -15.17
C ASP A 27 -15.52 11.53 -14.28
N LYS A 28 -16.37 12.55 -14.27
CA LYS A 28 -17.62 12.52 -13.49
C LYS A 28 -18.55 11.39 -13.95
N ALA A 29 -18.75 11.25 -15.25
CA ALA A 29 -19.56 10.18 -15.82
C ALA A 29 -18.99 8.79 -15.51
N PHE A 30 -17.67 8.63 -15.59
CA PHE A 30 -17.01 7.39 -15.20
C PHE A 30 -17.32 7.01 -13.76
N TRP A 31 -17.10 7.90 -12.78
CA TRP A 31 -17.31 7.59 -11.36
C TRP A 31 -18.78 7.35 -11.03
N GLU A 32 -19.71 8.06 -11.67
CA GLU A 32 -21.14 7.75 -11.52
C GLU A 32 -21.48 6.34 -12.00
N SER A 33 -20.89 5.88 -13.11
CA SER A 33 -21.08 4.52 -13.63
C SER A 33 -20.52 3.43 -12.69
N LYS A 34 -19.47 3.73 -11.90
CA LYS A 34 -18.82 2.78 -10.98
C LYS A 34 -19.44 2.79 -9.56
N ARG A 35 -20.35 3.71 -9.25
CA ARG A 35 -20.94 3.88 -7.91
C ARG A 35 -21.55 2.59 -7.36
N GLY A 36 -22.35 1.89 -8.14
CA GLY A 36 -22.97 0.62 -7.74
C GLY A 36 -21.95 -0.47 -7.45
N MET A 37 -20.96 -0.59 -8.31
CA MET A 37 -19.86 -1.56 -8.20
C MET A 37 -19.02 -1.38 -6.92
N LEU A 38 -18.86 -0.13 -6.47
CA LEU A 38 -18.07 0.24 -5.27
C LEU A 38 -18.94 0.48 -4.03
N THR A 39 -20.13 -0.11 -4.01
CA THR A 39 -21.04 -0.12 -2.86
C THR A 39 -21.29 -1.56 -2.43
N ALA A 40 -20.82 -1.93 -1.25
CA ALA A 40 -21.15 -3.21 -0.64
C ALA A 40 -22.39 -3.08 0.22
N VAL A 41 -23.31 -4.06 0.17
CA VAL A 41 -24.64 -4.01 0.78
C VAL A 41 -24.90 -5.22 1.67
N TRP A 42 -25.41 -4.99 2.86
CA TRP A 42 -25.90 -6.00 3.80
C TRP A 42 -27.37 -5.70 4.11
N GLN A 43 -28.24 -6.65 3.86
CA GLN A 43 -29.70 -6.55 4.12
C GLN A 43 -30.11 -7.28 5.41
N GLN A 44 -29.14 -7.84 6.12
CA GLN A 44 -29.30 -8.46 7.42
C GLN A 44 -28.18 -8.02 8.34
N PRO A 45 -28.42 -7.90 9.63
CA PRO A 45 -27.38 -7.64 10.61
C PRO A 45 -26.23 -8.66 10.51
N PHE A 46 -25.05 -8.23 10.87
CA PHE A 46 -23.84 -9.05 10.93
C PHE A 46 -23.14 -8.82 12.27
N SER A 47 -22.94 -9.92 12.98
CA SER A 47 -22.44 -9.90 14.36
C SER A 47 -20.93 -9.66 14.44
N TYR A 48 -20.46 -9.34 15.64
CA TYR A 48 -19.00 -9.25 15.92
C TYR A 48 -18.27 -10.54 15.54
N GLU A 49 -18.84 -11.72 15.88
CA GLU A 49 -18.22 -13.01 15.57
C GLU A 49 -18.06 -13.24 14.05
N SER A 50 -18.99 -12.72 13.25
CA SER A 50 -18.92 -12.86 11.79
C SER A 50 -17.88 -11.95 11.13
N ILE A 51 -17.41 -10.91 11.83
CA ILE A 51 -16.42 -9.95 11.31
C ILE A 51 -15.07 -10.02 12.02
N ARG A 52 -15.01 -10.77 13.14
CA ARG A 52 -13.78 -10.93 13.92
C ARG A 52 -12.69 -11.59 13.09
N SER A 53 -11.54 -10.97 13.05
CA SER A 53 -10.38 -11.48 12.34
C SER A 53 -9.09 -11.01 13.01
N LYS A 54 -8.10 -11.89 13.00
CA LYS A 54 -6.72 -11.55 13.36
C LYS A 54 -5.88 -11.12 12.14
N HIS A 55 -6.53 -10.94 11.00
CA HIS A 55 -5.93 -10.62 9.71
C HIS A 55 -6.61 -9.37 9.12
N ALA A 56 -7.14 -9.49 7.92
CA ALA A 56 -7.89 -8.43 7.25
C ALA A 56 -9.27 -8.19 7.89
N PRO A 57 -9.86 -7.00 7.80
CA PRO A 57 -11.23 -6.76 8.22
C PRO A 57 -12.22 -7.58 7.39
N LEU A 58 -13.12 -8.35 8.04
CA LEU A 58 -14.17 -9.13 7.37
C LEU A 58 -15.48 -8.36 7.20
N GLY A 59 -15.72 -7.33 8.03
CA GLY A 59 -16.89 -6.44 7.96
C GLY A 59 -16.69 -5.24 7.05
N PRO A 60 -17.69 -4.34 6.98
CA PRO A 60 -17.52 -3.02 6.39
C PRO A 60 -16.39 -2.26 7.09
N TYR A 61 -15.54 -1.59 6.31
CA TYR A 61 -14.38 -0.89 6.83
C TYR A 61 -14.19 0.50 6.24
N MET A 62 -13.56 1.36 7.00
CA MET A 62 -13.07 2.69 6.61
C MET A 62 -11.68 2.91 7.20
N GLY A 63 -10.90 3.78 6.57
CA GLY A 63 -9.61 4.22 7.11
C GLY A 63 -9.26 5.61 6.62
N ASN A 64 -8.30 6.26 7.29
CA ASN A 64 -7.78 7.57 6.91
C ASN A 64 -6.25 7.67 7.03
N GLY A 65 -5.57 6.51 7.02
CA GLY A 65 -4.12 6.41 7.16
C GLY A 65 -3.59 6.49 8.59
N ASP A 66 -4.42 6.89 9.55
CA ASP A 66 -4.08 6.92 10.98
C ASP A 66 -5.04 6.07 11.82
N ILE A 67 -6.34 6.21 11.60
CA ILE A 67 -7.33 5.38 12.27
C ILE A 67 -8.05 4.47 11.28
N GLY A 68 -8.29 3.23 11.74
CA GLY A 68 -9.12 2.24 11.09
C GLY A 68 -10.45 2.08 11.81
N CYS A 69 -11.50 1.80 11.05
CA CYS A 69 -12.82 1.53 11.58
C CYS A 69 -13.42 0.31 10.88
N VAL A 70 -13.95 -0.64 11.66
CA VAL A 70 -14.72 -1.80 11.17
C VAL A 70 -16.06 -1.84 11.88
N ALA A 71 -17.12 -2.08 11.14
CA ALA A 71 -18.47 -2.09 11.69
C ALA A 71 -19.03 -3.50 11.91
N TYR A 72 -19.88 -3.65 12.94
CA TYR A 72 -20.85 -4.74 13.08
C TYR A 72 -22.17 -4.19 13.60
N THR A 73 -23.27 -4.95 13.46
CA THR A 73 -24.61 -4.42 13.63
C THR A 73 -25.56 -5.41 14.32
N ALA A 74 -26.59 -4.86 14.95
CA ALA A 74 -27.87 -5.51 15.20
C ALA A 74 -28.97 -4.75 14.43
N TYR A 75 -30.22 -5.18 14.47
CA TYR A 75 -31.32 -4.47 13.81
C TYR A 75 -31.47 -3.03 14.26
N ASN A 76 -31.23 -2.79 15.54
CA ASN A 76 -31.38 -1.47 16.18
C ASN A 76 -30.04 -0.78 16.52
N SER A 77 -28.90 -1.33 16.14
CA SER A 77 -27.61 -0.73 16.54
C SER A 77 -26.50 -0.97 15.52
N GLN A 78 -25.57 -0.01 15.50
CA GLN A 78 -24.28 -0.15 14.86
C GLN A 78 -23.15 0.01 15.89
N THR A 79 -22.15 -0.81 15.79
CA THR A 79 -20.90 -0.65 16.55
C THR A 79 -19.75 -0.42 15.58
N LEU A 80 -18.99 0.64 15.81
CA LEU A 80 -17.81 1.02 15.07
C LEU A 80 -16.59 0.71 15.94
N LEU A 81 -15.88 -0.38 15.60
CA LEU A 81 -14.60 -0.72 16.22
C LEU A 81 -13.53 0.20 15.64
N VAL A 82 -12.66 0.71 16.50
CA VAL A 82 -11.64 1.70 16.15
C VAL A 82 -10.27 1.20 16.55
N SER A 83 -9.31 1.34 15.66
CA SER A 83 -7.88 1.18 15.89
C SER A 83 -7.11 2.44 15.52
N LYS A 84 -5.92 2.60 16.08
CA LYS A 84 -5.00 3.67 15.72
C LYS A 84 -3.65 3.06 15.36
N VAL A 85 -3.10 3.47 14.20
CA VAL A 85 -1.95 2.81 13.57
C VAL A 85 -0.69 2.77 14.45
N ASP A 86 -0.50 3.74 15.32
CA ASP A 86 0.64 3.85 16.24
C ASP A 86 0.29 3.53 17.70
N PHE A 87 -0.88 2.94 17.97
CA PHE A 87 -1.17 2.38 19.28
C PHE A 87 -0.66 0.96 19.35
N VAL A 88 0.51 0.78 19.94
CA VAL A 88 1.28 -0.46 19.94
C VAL A 88 1.81 -0.75 21.35
N THR A 89 2.10 -2.02 21.63
CA THR A 89 2.75 -2.47 22.86
C THR A 89 4.00 -3.26 22.57
N ASP A 90 4.90 -3.31 23.54
CA ASP A 90 6.00 -4.26 23.65
C ASP A 90 5.68 -5.30 24.73
N GLY A 91 6.36 -6.44 24.72
CA GLY A 91 6.22 -7.44 25.78
C GLY A 91 5.17 -8.51 25.55
N TRP A 92 4.64 -8.62 24.33
CA TRP A 92 3.81 -9.77 23.96
C TRP A 92 4.64 -10.82 23.22
N SER A 93 4.50 -12.09 23.60
CA SER A 93 5.13 -13.21 22.92
C SER A 93 4.09 -14.19 22.38
N ASP A 94 4.27 -14.61 21.15
CA ASP A 94 3.53 -15.68 20.50
C ASP A 94 4.49 -16.64 19.78
N TRP A 95 3.98 -17.44 18.88
CA TRP A 95 4.79 -18.37 18.10
C TRP A 95 5.88 -17.71 17.24
N ALA A 96 5.74 -16.41 16.91
CA ALA A 96 6.74 -15.65 16.15
C ALA A 96 7.83 -15.07 17.08
N GLY A 97 7.78 -15.29 18.39
CA GLY A 97 8.74 -14.83 19.39
C GLY A 97 8.24 -13.65 20.20
N SER A 98 9.11 -13.07 21.03
CA SER A 98 8.80 -11.85 21.74
C SER A 98 8.68 -10.70 20.76
N GLY A 99 7.58 -10.02 20.75
CA GLY A 99 7.36 -8.96 19.80
C GLY A 99 6.45 -7.88 20.30
N ALA A 100 6.55 -6.75 19.65
CA ALA A 100 5.61 -5.67 19.81
C ALA A 100 4.38 -5.91 18.93
N ALA A 101 3.19 -5.50 19.43
CA ALA A 101 1.93 -5.72 18.75
C ALA A 101 1.15 -4.43 18.57
N ALA A 102 0.49 -4.30 17.42
CA ALA A 102 -0.50 -3.26 17.19
C ALA A 102 -1.84 -3.66 17.85
N LEU A 103 -2.51 -2.69 18.49
CA LEU A 103 -3.64 -2.94 19.37
C LEU A 103 -4.90 -2.19 18.90
N PRO A 104 -6.12 -2.73 19.17
CA PRO A 104 -7.36 -1.98 19.01
C PRO A 104 -7.47 -0.89 20.08
N ALA A 105 -8.03 0.25 19.72
CA ALA A 105 -8.28 1.36 20.64
C ALA A 105 -9.56 1.16 21.46
N GLY A 106 -10.63 0.79 20.79
CA GLY A 106 -11.96 0.64 21.40
C GLY A 106 -13.08 0.74 20.38
N GLY A 107 -14.18 1.38 20.76
CA GLY A 107 -15.28 1.55 19.83
C GLY A 107 -16.37 2.49 20.30
N VAL A 108 -17.28 2.73 19.37
CA VAL A 108 -18.51 3.50 19.60
C VAL A 108 -19.71 2.68 19.14
N ARG A 109 -20.61 2.38 20.08
CA ARG A 109 -21.91 1.74 19.77
C ARG A 109 -23.00 2.77 19.82
N ILE A 110 -23.84 2.80 18.78
CA ILE A 110 -25.03 3.66 18.67
C ILE A 110 -26.23 2.75 18.59
N SER A 111 -27.12 2.84 19.57
CA SER A 111 -28.33 2.00 19.70
C SER A 111 -29.60 2.85 19.71
N VAL A 112 -30.62 2.34 19.07
CA VAL A 112 -31.95 2.93 18.94
C VAL A 112 -32.90 2.18 19.88
N ASP A 113 -33.55 2.89 20.77
CA ASP A 113 -34.58 2.33 21.66
C ASP A 113 -35.93 2.28 20.92
N SER A 114 -36.05 1.26 20.10
CA SER A 114 -37.28 0.98 19.33
C SER A 114 -37.33 -0.52 19.02
N PRO A 115 -38.53 -1.14 19.10
CA PRO A 115 -38.72 -2.54 18.73
C PRO A 115 -38.24 -2.84 17.31
N GLU A 116 -37.87 -4.08 17.05
CA GLU A 116 -37.51 -4.54 15.69
C GLU A 116 -38.69 -4.30 14.73
N GLY A 117 -38.31 -4.01 13.49
CA GLY A 117 -39.20 -3.72 12.39
C GLY A 117 -38.53 -3.98 11.04
N PRO A 118 -39.20 -3.73 9.94
CA PRO A 118 -38.65 -3.94 8.60
C PRO A 118 -37.64 -2.87 8.20
N GLY A 119 -36.94 -3.10 7.09
CA GLY A 119 -36.18 -2.07 6.38
C GLY A 119 -34.73 -1.92 6.79
N PHE A 120 -34.13 -2.94 7.48
CA PHE A 120 -32.68 -2.92 7.73
C PHE A 120 -31.91 -2.86 6.42
N ASP A 121 -30.99 -1.90 6.32
CA ASP A 121 -30.08 -1.75 5.18
C ASP A 121 -28.74 -1.18 5.68
N TYR A 122 -27.65 -1.81 5.29
CA TYR A 122 -26.29 -1.33 5.60
C TYR A 122 -25.47 -1.27 4.33
N ARG A 123 -24.77 -0.15 4.12
CA ARG A 123 -23.97 0.09 2.90
C ARG A 123 -22.62 0.66 3.22
N MET A 124 -21.56 0.01 2.72
CA MET A 124 -20.22 0.57 2.66
C MET A 124 -20.02 1.20 1.28
N LYS A 125 -19.79 2.51 1.24
CA LYS A 125 -19.65 3.32 0.01
C LYS A 125 -18.21 3.78 -0.15
N MET A 126 -17.42 3.05 -0.93
CA MET A 126 -15.99 3.29 -1.09
C MET A 126 -15.68 4.63 -1.73
N LEU A 127 -16.43 5.07 -2.75
CA LEU A 127 -16.20 6.36 -3.42
C LEU A 127 -16.23 7.56 -2.47
N SER A 128 -16.96 7.46 -1.37
CA SER A 128 -17.10 8.53 -0.39
C SER A 128 -16.51 8.22 0.97
N ASN A 129 -15.84 7.07 1.11
CA ASN A 129 -15.31 6.56 2.39
C ASN A 129 -16.35 6.72 3.51
N LYS A 130 -17.48 6.03 3.36
CA LYS A 130 -18.66 6.22 4.20
C LYS A 130 -19.42 4.91 4.41
N MET A 131 -19.99 4.75 5.60
CA MET A 131 -20.92 3.68 5.95
C MET A 131 -22.28 4.29 6.26
N ASP A 132 -23.32 3.81 5.58
CA ASP A 132 -24.69 4.21 5.83
C ASP A 132 -25.49 3.01 6.36
N MET A 133 -26.27 3.22 7.41
CA MET A 133 -27.19 2.25 7.99
C MET A 133 -28.59 2.84 8.08
N THR A 134 -29.60 2.06 7.73
CA THR A 134 -30.97 2.26 8.18
C THR A 134 -31.30 1.16 9.16
N THR A 135 -31.74 1.48 10.36
CA THR A 135 -32.11 0.48 11.38
C THR A 135 -33.35 -0.28 10.96
N GLY A 136 -33.39 -1.58 11.24
CA GLY A 136 -34.58 -2.45 11.11
C GLY A 136 -35.45 -2.35 12.34
N THR A 137 -36.01 -1.16 12.60
CA THR A 137 -36.85 -0.86 13.77
C THR A 137 -38.16 -0.20 13.37
N GLN A 138 -39.16 -0.24 14.25
CA GLN A 138 -40.46 0.40 14.01
C GLN A 138 -40.32 1.92 13.83
N ASN A 139 -39.39 2.53 14.55
CA ASN A 139 -39.00 3.93 14.37
C ASN A 139 -37.60 3.98 13.76
N PRO A 140 -37.44 3.93 12.43
CA PRO A 140 -36.18 3.80 11.78
C PRO A 140 -35.29 5.04 11.94
N VAL A 141 -34.01 4.79 12.20
CA VAL A 141 -32.98 5.82 12.26
C VAL A 141 -31.97 5.56 11.14
N GLN A 142 -31.65 6.63 10.43
CA GLN A 142 -30.57 6.65 9.45
C GLN A 142 -29.28 7.12 10.14
N MET A 143 -28.22 6.34 9.99
CA MET A 143 -26.86 6.61 10.50
C MET A 143 -25.92 6.71 9.32
N SER A 144 -25.16 7.81 9.23
CA SER A 144 -24.17 8.01 8.17
C SER A 144 -22.82 8.28 8.80
N SER A 145 -21.93 7.28 8.80
CA SER A 145 -20.63 7.31 9.46
C SER A 145 -19.49 7.54 8.48
N TRP A 146 -18.53 8.39 8.85
CA TRP A 146 -17.36 8.70 8.01
C TRP A 146 -16.17 9.15 8.87
N LEU A 147 -14.96 9.05 8.30
CA LEU A 147 -13.71 9.51 8.88
C LEU A 147 -13.24 10.80 8.23
N SER A 148 -12.75 11.76 9.01
CA SER A 148 -12.06 12.94 8.48
C SER A 148 -10.67 12.56 7.95
N VAL A 149 -10.13 13.34 7.03
CA VAL A 149 -8.76 13.20 6.53
C VAL A 149 -7.84 14.21 7.21
N GLY A 150 -6.61 13.80 7.52
CA GLY A 150 -5.60 14.60 8.22
C GLY A 150 -5.96 14.98 9.67
N LYS A 151 -7.04 14.42 10.17
CA LYS A 151 -7.53 14.57 11.55
C LYS A 151 -8.31 13.31 11.91
N ASN A 152 -8.39 12.97 13.20
CA ASN A 152 -8.93 11.69 13.63
C ASN A 152 -10.35 11.78 14.16
N TYR A 153 -11.23 12.47 13.42
CA TYR A 153 -12.65 12.50 13.74
C TYR A 153 -13.41 11.38 13.04
N LEU A 154 -14.05 10.54 13.84
CA LEU A 154 -15.11 9.64 13.42
C LEU A 154 -16.44 10.35 13.69
N VAL A 155 -17.23 10.56 12.65
CA VAL A 155 -18.51 11.29 12.73
C VAL A 155 -19.61 10.39 12.24
N THR A 156 -20.68 10.25 13.04
CA THR A 156 -21.95 9.63 12.62
C THR A 156 -23.04 10.68 12.67
N GLU A 157 -23.63 10.99 11.52
CA GLU A 157 -24.82 11.82 11.37
C GLU A 157 -26.06 10.94 11.58
N LEU A 158 -26.97 11.38 12.44
CA LEU A 158 -28.23 10.71 12.76
C LEU A 158 -29.41 11.53 12.27
N SER A 159 -30.40 10.85 11.67
CA SER A 159 -31.70 11.40 11.32
C SER A 159 -32.77 10.32 11.43
N THR A 160 -34.02 10.69 11.63
CA THR A 160 -35.13 9.75 11.68
C THR A 160 -36.28 10.24 10.80
N THR A 161 -37.03 9.28 10.27
CA THR A 161 -38.31 9.50 9.59
C THR A 161 -39.53 9.22 10.50
N SER A 162 -39.26 8.86 11.76
CA SER A 162 -40.31 8.74 12.79
C SER A 162 -41.01 10.09 12.99
N ARG A 163 -42.27 10.07 13.34
CA ARG A 163 -43.02 11.27 13.71
C ARG A 163 -42.72 11.74 15.12
N GLU A 164 -42.35 10.80 16.00
CA GLU A 164 -42.04 11.06 17.39
C GLU A 164 -40.51 11.02 17.60
N PRO A 165 -39.98 11.75 18.58
CA PRO A 165 -38.58 11.63 18.95
C PRO A 165 -38.19 10.20 19.31
N VAL A 166 -37.00 9.78 18.90
CA VAL A 166 -36.50 8.44 19.15
C VAL A 166 -35.35 8.51 20.15
N ARG A 167 -35.38 7.68 21.20
CA ARG A 167 -34.31 7.62 22.20
C ARG A 167 -33.11 6.93 21.63
N ILE A 168 -31.93 7.57 21.76
CA ILE A 168 -30.64 7.08 21.30
C ILE A 168 -29.73 6.87 22.51
N THR A 169 -29.04 5.74 22.51
CA THR A 169 -27.93 5.44 23.44
C THR A 169 -26.63 5.34 22.66
N VAL A 170 -25.60 6.07 23.10
CA VAL A 170 -24.25 5.99 22.54
C VAL A 170 -23.28 5.53 23.62
N GLU A 171 -22.62 4.42 23.38
CA GLU A 171 -21.61 3.86 24.26
C GLU A 171 -20.23 4.05 23.64
N THR A 172 -19.35 4.77 24.34
CA THR A 172 -17.93 4.90 23.99
C THR A 172 -17.15 4.03 24.96
N TYR A 173 -16.39 3.07 24.43
CA TYR A 173 -15.70 2.10 25.26
C TYR A 173 -14.24 1.89 24.84
N ALA A 174 -13.37 1.62 25.82
CA ALA A 174 -12.01 1.20 25.60
C ALA A 174 -11.99 -0.30 25.23
N GLY A 175 -11.35 -0.64 24.11
CA GLY A 175 -11.36 -1.98 23.52
C GLY A 175 -10.42 -2.97 24.18
N GLY A 176 -10.27 -4.10 23.50
CA GLY A 176 -9.38 -5.20 23.88
C GLY A 176 -9.98 -6.18 24.88
N SER A 177 -9.57 -7.44 24.74
CA SER A 177 -10.08 -8.58 25.52
C SER A 177 -9.23 -8.90 26.74
N THR A 178 -8.00 -8.40 26.81
CA THR A 178 -7.07 -8.73 27.89
C THR A 178 -7.12 -7.71 29.01
N GLY A 179 -7.13 -8.20 30.26
CA GLY A 179 -7.05 -7.36 31.48
C GLY A 179 -5.67 -6.77 31.76
N ILE A 180 -4.69 -7.00 30.88
CA ILE A 180 -3.30 -6.54 31.07
C ILE A 180 -3.12 -5.04 30.76
N TYR A 181 -4.09 -4.39 30.14
CA TYR A 181 -4.00 -2.97 29.79
C TYR A 181 -4.85 -2.11 30.73
N GLY A 182 -4.28 -0.98 31.15
CA GLY A 182 -5.01 0.01 31.95
C GLY A 182 -6.10 0.68 31.12
N LYS A 183 -7.31 0.74 31.65
CA LYS A 183 -8.47 1.43 31.07
C LYS A 183 -8.99 2.48 32.03
N THR A 184 -9.43 3.62 31.48
CA THR A 184 -10.10 4.66 32.28
C THR A 184 -11.29 5.20 31.52
N ALA A 185 -12.31 5.64 32.26
CA ALA A 185 -13.47 6.33 31.71
C ALA A 185 -13.79 7.55 32.57
N LYS A 186 -14.12 8.66 31.90
CA LYS A 186 -14.55 9.90 32.57
C LYS A 186 -15.50 10.69 31.71
N THR A 187 -16.24 11.59 32.32
CA THR A 187 -17.05 12.61 31.64
C THR A 187 -16.67 13.99 32.13
N GLN A 188 -16.71 14.95 31.22
CA GLN A 188 -16.53 16.36 31.59
C GLN A 188 -17.32 17.22 30.57
N SER A 189 -18.22 18.11 31.08
CA SER A 189 -19.06 18.96 30.25
C SER A 189 -19.82 18.16 29.14
N ARG A 190 -20.37 17.01 29.48
CA ARG A 190 -21.08 16.07 28.59
C ARG A 190 -20.22 15.50 27.45
N ILE A 191 -18.90 15.58 27.54
CA ILE A 191 -17.96 14.88 26.65
C ILE A 191 -17.50 13.61 27.38
N ALA A 192 -17.69 12.46 26.75
CA ALA A 192 -17.13 11.20 27.20
C ALA A 192 -15.65 11.12 26.83
N GLN A 193 -14.84 10.54 27.66
CA GLN A 193 -13.49 10.11 27.31
C GLN A 193 -13.22 8.74 27.93
N VAL A 194 -12.83 7.80 27.07
CA VAL A 194 -12.26 6.52 27.53
C VAL A 194 -10.83 6.44 27.01
N THR A 195 -9.97 5.81 27.81
CA THR A 195 -8.57 5.60 27.43
C THR A 195 -8.19 4.15 27.58
N ARG A 196 -7.25 3.73 26.77
CA ARG A 196 -6.55 2.47 26.89
C ARG A 196 -5.06 2.73 26.90
N ARG A 197 -4.33 2.12 27.84
CA ARG A 197 -2.91 2.35 28.07
C ARG A 197 -2.19 1.03 28.25
N THR A 198 -1.01 0.88 27.67
CA THR A 198 -0.12 -0.24 27.96
C THR A 198 0.39 -0.15 29.41
N LYS A 199 0.61 -1.29 30.08
CA LYS A 199 1.15 -1.32 31.44
C LYS A 199 2.63 -0.99 31.46
N THR A 200 3.10 -0.37 32.54
CA THR A 200 4.50 0.02 32.70
C THR A 200 5.41 -1.13 33.17
N GLU A 201 4.83 -2.20 33.73
CA GLU A 201 5.60 -3.25 34.41
C GLU A 201 6.16 -4.31 33.46
N ASP A 202 5.53 -4.47 32.29
CA ASP A 202 5.86 -5.53 31.33
C ASP A 202 6.23 -4.99 29.93
N VAL A 203 6.47 -3.68 29.80
CA VAL A 203 6.72 -3.05 28.50
C VAL A 203 7.89 -2.07 28.55
N GLU A 204 8.64 -2.02 27.49
CA GLU A 204 9.80 -1.12 27.35
C GLU A 204 9.37 0.36 27.25
N TRP A 205 8.18 0.62 26.70
CA TRP A 205 7.60 1.97 26.58
C TRP A 205 6.10 1.95 26.85
N ILE A 206 5.56 3.12 27.17
CA ILE A 206 4.13 3.30 27.35
C ILE A 206 3.52 3.85 26.05
N SER A 207 2.39 3.28 25.64
CA SER A 207 1.53 3.85 24.62
C SER A 207 0.11 4.02 25.18
N GLN A 208 -0.56 5.09 24.78
CA GLN A 208 -1.90 5.40 25.23
C GLN A 208 -2.76 5.93 24.10
N VAL A 209 -4.00 5.46 23.99
CA VAL A 209 -5.00 5.95 23.06
C VAL A 209 -6.26 6.36 23.80
N GLY A 210 -6.91 7.42 23.36
CA GLY A 210 -8.18 7.89 23.88
C GLY A 210 -9.24 8.07 22.81
N LEU A 211 -10.46 7.65 23.11
CA LEU A 211 -11.66 7.95 22.35
C LEU A 211 -12.46 8.98 23.14
N SER A 212 -12.62 10.17 22.59
CA SER A 212 -13.40 11.25 23.21
C SER A 212 -14.63 11.52 22.34
N THR A 213 -15.84 11.45 22.93
CA THR A 213 -17.11 11.55 22.18
C THR A 213 -17.96 12.71 22.70
N ALA A 214 -18.49 13.50 21.75
CA ALA A 214 -19.44 14.58 22.00
C ALA A 214 -20.68 14.39 21.12
N ILE A 215 -21.84 14.80 21.63
CA ILE A 215 -23.10 14.86 20.90
C ILE A 215 -23.34 16.32 20.49
N VAL A 216 -23.62 16.55 19.20
CA VAL A 216 -23.90 17.87 18.64
C VAL A 216 -25.29 17.87 17.98
N GLY A 217 -26.11 18.86 18.31
CA GLY A 217 -27.48 18.99 17.78
C GLY A 217 -28.57 18.43 18.67
N ALA A 218 -28.24 17.82 19.81
CA ALA A 218 -29.21 17.38 20.83
C ALA A 218 -28.68 17.62 22.25
N GLU A 219 -29.58 17.91 23.17
CA GLU A 219 -29.26 17.83 24.59
C GLU A 219 -29.04 16.37 24.99
N ASN A 220 -28.00 16.11 25.77
CA ASN A 220 -27.63 14.75 26.15
C ASN A 220 -27.18 14.68 27.61
N GLU A 221 -27.29 13.48 28.16
CA GLU A 221 -26.68 13.09 29.43
C GLU A 221 -25.48 12.17 29.13
N ALA A 222 -24.40 12.32 29.90
CA ALA A 222 -23.20 11.49 29.78
C ALA A 222 -22.83 10.94 31.17
N ASN A 223 -22.83 9.61 31.31
CA ASN A 223 -22.56 8.93 32.56
C ASN A 223 -21.46 7.88 32.39
N VAL A 224 -20.54 7.82 33.36
CA VAL A 224 -19.58 6.71 33.47
C VAL A 224 -20.32 5.47 33.94
N VAL A 225 -20.24 4.38 33.20
CA VAL A 225 -20.89 3.11 33.51
C VAL A 225 -19.91 2.10 34.10
N ALA A 226 -18.67 2.13 33.59
CA ALA A 226 -17.55 1.31 34.08
C ALA A 226 -16.23 2.05 33.80
N ASP A 227 -15.12 1.56 34.34
CA ASP A 227 -13.76 2.11 34.10
C ASP A 227 -13.36 2.15 32.64
N SER A 228 -14.10 1.46 31.77
CA SER A 228 -13.83 1.38 30.32
C SER A 228 -15.01 1.84 29.45
N LEU A 229 -16.08 2.39 30.04
CA LEU A 229 -17.32 2.67 29.35
C LEU A 229 -17.99 3.96 29.82
N VAL A 230 -18.29 4.84 28.88
CA VAL A 230 -19.17 6.00 29.07
C VAL A 230 -20.39 5.88 28.17
N ARG A 231 -21.56 6.20 28.72
CA ARG A 231 -22.83 6.19 27.99
C ARG A 231 -23.42 7.59 27.88
N HIS A 232 -23.77 7.98 26.66
CA HIS A 232 -24.64 9.13 26.39
C HIS A 232 -26.06 8.64 26.12
N THR A 233 -27.07 9.43 26.55
CA THR A 233 -28.46 9.26 26.17
C THR A 233 -29.06 10.59 25.72
N PHE A 234 -29.86 10.57 24.67
CA PHE A 234 -30.57 11.74 24.14
C PHE A 234 -31.79 11.34 23.31
N TRP A 235 -32.64 12.31 22.99
CA TRP A 235 -33.76 12.16 22.09
C TRP A 235 -33.41 12.73 20.73
N LEU A 236 -33.50 11.91 19.67
CA LEU A 236 -33.33 12.31 18.28
C LEU A 236 -34.65 12.88 17.79
N SER A 237 -34.67 14.17 17.50
CA SER A 237 -35.84 14.85 16.94
C SER A 237 -36.00 14.55 15.45
N PRO A 238 -37.24 14.34 14.94
CA PRO A 238 -37.51 14.15 13.51
C PRO A 238 -37.10 15.33 12.63
N GLU A 239 -37.04 16.53 13.16
CA GLU A 239 -36.76 17.76 12.40
C GLU A 239 -35.29 18.19 12.47
N ALA A 240 -34.47 17.53 13.28
CA ALA A 240 -33.08 17.92 13.53
C ALA A 240 -32.10 16.83 13.16
N LYS A 241 -30.93 17.27 12.68
CA LYS A 241 -29.76 16.40 12.52
C LYS A 241 -28.95 16.41 13.81
N THR A 242 -28.61 15.23 14.28
CA THR A 242 -27.75 15.06 15.44
C THR A 242 -26.46 14.33 14.99
N TYR A 243 -25.35 14.73 15.58
CA TYR A 243 -24.05 14.16 15.26
C TYR A 243 -23.42 13.53 16.50
N VAL A 244 -22.99 12.30 16.36
CA VAL A 244 -22.04 11.64 17.29
C VAL A 244 -20.65 11.89 16.75
N VAL A 245 -19.83 12.63 17.49
CA VAL A 245 -18.49 13.01 17.06
C VAL A 245 -17.48 12.44 18.02
N THR A 246 -16.68 11.49 17.55
CA THR A 246 -15.59 10.88 18.31
C THR A 246 -14.25 11.33 17.76
N LEU A 247 -13.40 11.90 18.62
CA LEU A 247 -12.00 12.21 18.29
C LEU A 247 -11.12 11.12 18.92
N VAL A 248 -10.32 10.47 18.07
CA VAL A 248 -9.30 9.50 18.48
C VAL A 248 -7.97 10.24 18.63
N SER A 249 -7.31 10.05 19.76
CA SER A 249 -6.10 10.80 20.14
C SER A 249 -5.09 9.89 20.85
N GLY A 250 -3.85 10.36 21.00
CA GLY A 250 -2.76 9.56 21.55
C GLY A 250 -2.06 8.73 20.47
N GLY A 251 -1.53 7.61 20.86
CA GLY A 251 -0.68 6.74 20.05
C GLY A 251 0.80 7.12 20.16
N GLY A 252 1.66 6.34 19.50
CA GLY A 252 3.11 6.48 19.63
C GLY A 252 3.64 6.01 20.99
N MET A 253 4.87 6.35 21.31
CA MET A 253 5.51 6.07 22.58
C MET A 253 5.26 7.24 23.55
N ASP A 254 4.59 6.97 24.67
CA ASP A 254 4.34 7.92 25.77
C ASP A 254 3.73 9.28 25.36
N ASP A 255 2.63 9.27 24.58
CA ASP A 255 1.96 10.51 24.15
C ASP A 255 0.70 10.81 24.97
N ASN A 256 0.88 11.20 26.24
CA ASN A 256 -0.20 11.65 27.10
C ASN A 256 -0.70 13.06 26.77
N ALA A 257 0.07 13.88 26.06
CA ALA A 257 -0.23 15.29 25.82
C ALA A 257 -1.46 15.49 24.89
N ARG A 258 -1.70 14.57 23.97
CA ARG A 258 -2.80 14.66 22.98
C ARG A 258 -4.20 14.39 23.57
N LEU A 259 -4.28 13.71 24.73
CA LEU A 259 -5.59 13.41 25.35
C LEU A 259 -6.29 14.65 25.90
N PRO A 260 -5.63 15.56 26.65
CA PRO A 260 -6.21 16.84 27.05
C PRO A 260 -6.56 17.74 25.88
N GLU A 261 -5.76 17.72 24.82
CA GLU A 261 -6.02 18.48 23.59
C GLU A 261 -7.31 18.00 22.90
N ALA A 262 -7.56 16.70 22.81
CA ALA A 262 -8.79 16.13 22.25
C ALA A 262 -10.04 16.68 22.93
N TYR A 263 -10.04 16.78 24.26
CA TYR A 263 -11.14 17.37 25.02
C TYR A 263 -11.37 18.85 24.62
N SER A 264 -10.31 19.64 24.57
CA SER A 264 -10.38 21.06 24.21
C SER A 264 -10.88 21.30 22.78
N GLN A 265 -10.56 20.40 21.84
CA GLN A 265 -11.03 20.43 20.46
C GLN A 265 -12.53 20.07 20.37
N LEU A 266 -12.97 19.01 21.08
CA LEU A 266 -14.38 18.60 21.10
C LEU A 266 -15.31 19.62 21.76
N LYS A 267 -14.83 20.34 22.78
CA LYS A 267 -15.59 21.43 23.39
C LYS A 267 -15.97 22.54 22.38
N LYS A 268 -15.18 22.69 21.33
CA LYS A 268 -15.39 23.69 20.26
C LYS A 268 -16.05 23.11 19.01
N ILE A 269 -16.42 21.81 19.03
CA ILE A 269 -17.03 21.18 17.87
C ILE A 269 -18.43 21.77 17.63
N SER A 270 -18.79 21.97 16.36
CA SER A 270 -20.07 22.52 15.96
C SER A 270 -20.48 21.97 14.60
N GLU A 271 -21.73 22.07 14.21
CA GLU A 271 -22.18 21.68 12.88
C GLU A 271 -21.40 22.35 11.75
N LYS A 272 -21.05 23.62 11.90
CA LYS A 272 -20.23 24.37 10.93
C LYS A 272 -18.85 23.67 10.78
N ARG A 273 -18.25 23.25 11.89
CA ARG A 273 -16.97 22.56 11.87
C ARG A 273 -17.11 21.16 11.26
N ILE A 274 -18.15 20.42 11.60
CA ILE A 274 -18.45 19.09 11.03
C ILE A 274 -18.63 19.19 9.51
N ARG A 275 -19.41 20.16 9.02
CA ARG A 275 -19.57 20.41 7.56
C ARG A 275 -18.23 20.68 6.87
N LYS A 276 -17.35 21.47 7.51
CA LYS A 276 -16.00 21.74 6.97
C LYS A 276 -15.15 20.47 6.90
N LEU A 277 -15.13 19.64 7.95
CA LEU A 277 -14.42 18.36 7.96
C LEU A 277 -14.93 17.43 6.85
N ARG A 278 -16.24 17.39 6.63
CA ARG A 278 -16.85 16.61 5.55
C ARG A 278 -16.41 17.10 4.17
N GLN A 279 -16.41 18.41 3.94
CA GLN A 279 -15.97 18.99 2.66
C GLN A 279 -14.49 18.72 2.40
N GLU A 280 -13.62 18.84 3.44
CA GLU A 280 -12.19 18.51 3.37
C GLU A 280 -12.01 17.04 2.95
N LYS A 281 -12.73 16.11 3.60
CA LYS A 281 -12.72 14.68 3.28
C LYS A 281 -13.24 14.39 1.86
N ASP A 282 -14.39 14.96 1.47
CA ASP A 282 -15.00 14.69 0.17
C ASP A 282 -14.09 15.18 -0.96
N ARG A 283 -13.41 16.32 -0.79
CA ARG A 283 -12.43 16.84 -1.76
C ARG A 283 -11.24 15.90 -1.88
N TRP A 284 -10.64 15.50 -0.75
CA TRP A 284 -9.48 14.61 -0.74
C TRP A 284 -9.78 13.28 -1.46
N TRP A 285 -10.94 12.66 -1.17
CA TRP A 285 -11.33 11.41 -1.83
C TRP A 285 -11.62 11.62 -3.32
N GLN A 286 -12.23 12.73 -3.70
CA GLN A 286 -12.43 13.08 -5.10
C GLN A 286 -11.11 13.24 -5.84
N ASP A 287 -10.15 13.96 -5.27
CA ASP A 287 -8.81 14.13 -5.84
C ASP A 287 -8.09 12.78 -5.94
N MET A 288 -8.17 11.96 -4.91
CA MET A 288 -7.58 10.61 -4.88
C MET A 288 -8.13 9.73 -6.01
N TRP A 289 -9.45 9.72 -6.21
CA TRP A 289 -10.08 8.94 -7.28
C TRP A 289 -9.70 9.44 -8.67
N ASN A 290 -9.63 10.73 -8.86
CA ASN A 290 -9.33 11.35 -10.15
C ASN A 290 -7.86 11.28 -10.57
N ARG A 291 -6.97 10.74 -9.76
CA ARG A 291 -5.55 10.57 -10.11
C ARG A 291 -5.38 9.68 -11.35
N SER A 292 -5.97 8.51 -11.34
CA SER A 292 -5.97 7.58 -12.45
C SER A 292 -7.06 6.52 -12.31
N TYR A 293 -7.44 5.91 -13.41
CA TYR A 293 -8.35 4.75 -13.43
C TYR A 293 -8.18 3.93 -14.71
N VAL A 294 -8.67 2.70 -14.69
CA VAL A 294 -8.67 1.78 -15.82
C VAL A 294 -10.07 1.26 -16.12
N GLU A 295 -10.30 0.84 -17.35
CA GLU A 295 -11.45 0.05 -17.79
C GLU A 295 -10.92 -1.16 -18.54
N THR A 296 -11.06 -2.33 -17.93
CA THR A 296 -10.57 -3.59 -18.49
C THR A 296 -11.60 -4.26 -19.40
N GLY A 297 -12.82 -3.76 -19.41
CA GLY A 297 -13.97 -4.43 -20.03
C GLY A 297 -14.48 -5.64 -19.24
N ASP A 298 -13.89 -5.94 -18.08
CA ASP A 298 -14.29 -7.01 -17.17
C ASP A 298 -14.68 -6.41 -15.80
N SER A 299 -15.95 -6.54 -15.44
CA SER A 299 -16.50 -5.91 -14.23
C SER A 299 -15.90 -6.47 -12.93
N LEU A 300 -15.44 -7.72 -12.91
CA LEU A 300 -14.79 -8.32 -11.75
C LEU A 300 -13.39 -7.74 -11.54
N LEU A 301 -12.59 -7.62 -12.61
CA LEU A 301 -11.28 -6.97 -12.57
C LEU A 301 -11.39 -5.49 -12.21
N ASP A 302 -12.30 -4.73 -12.87
CA ASP A 302 -12.51 -3.32 -12.59
C ASP A 302 -12.87 -3.10 -11.12
N ARG A 303 -13.78 -3.92 -10.59
CA ARG A 303 -14.21 -3.84 -9.19
C ARG A 303 -13.06 -4.08 -8.23
N HIS A 304 -12.26 -5.12 -8.48
CA HIS A 304 -11.13 -5.44 -7.61
C HIS A 304 -10.01 -4.40 -7.71
N TYR A 305 -9.72 -3.91 -8.91
CA TYR A 305 -8.76 -2.83 -9.13
C TYR A 305 -9.15 -1.59 -8.30
N LEU A 306 -10.38 -1.13 -8.44
CA LEU A 306 -10.86 0.07 -7.75
C LEU A 306 -10.99 -0.13 -6.23
N SER A 307 -11.44 -1.30 -5.77
CA SER A 307 -11.49 -1.59 -4.32
C SER A 307 -10.09 -1.70 -3.71
N SER A 308 -9.09 -2.14 -4.46
CA SER A 308 -7.69 -2.14 -4.04
C SER A 308 -7.13 -0.71 -3.88
N ILE A 309 -7.48 0.20 -4.79
CA ILE A 309 -7.16 1.64 -4.64
C ILE A 309 -7.81 2.23 -3.39
N TYR A 310 -9.08 1.89 -3.12
CA TYR A 310 -9.76 2.31 -1.89
C TYR A 310 -9.04 1.78 -0.63
N LEU A 311 -8.66 0.51 -0.63
CA LEU A 311 -7.96 -0.13 0.47
C LEU A 311 -6.64 0.59 0.78
N LEU A 312 -5.81 0.81 -0.25
CA LEU A 312 -4.52 1.50 -0.11
C LEU A 312 -4.69 2.94 0.40
N ALA A 313 -5.59 3.71 -0.19
CA ALA A 313 -5.85 5.09 0.21
C ALA A 313 -6.48 5.22 1.61
N SER A 314 -7.16 4.17 2.08
CA SER A 314 -7.67 4.07 3.46
C SER A 314 -6.58 3.69 4.46
N ALA A 315 -5.61 2.85 4.02
CA ALA A 315 -4.52 2.36 4.88
C ALA A 315 -3.38 3.36 5.01
N TYR A 316 -3.08 4.11 3.94
CA TYR A 316 -1.92 5.00 3.85
C TYR A 316 -2.29 6.33 3.20
N ASN A 317 -1.76 7.40 3.72
CA ASN A 317 -1.77 8.71 3.07
C ASN A 317 -0.66 9.61 3.65
N GLU A 318 -0.51 10.81 3.09
CA GLU A 318 0.49 11.80 3.48
C GLU A 318 0.32 12.34 4.92
N HIS A 319 -0.78 11.99 5.58
CA HIS A 319 -1.08 12.39 6.97
C HIS A 319 -0.89 11.26 7.98
N SER A 320 -0.50 10.06 7.52
CA SER A 320 -0.25 8.92 8.40
C SER A 320 0.92 9.23 9.34
N PRO A 321 0.78 9.08 10.66
CA PRO A 321 1.86 9.40 11.60
C PRO A 321 3.00 8.38 11.55
N VAL A 322 2.69 7.16 11.12
CA VAL A 322 3.62 6.05 10.92
C VAL A 322 3.12 5.15 9.79
N CYS A 323 3.98 4.30 9.28
CA CYS A 323 3.57 3.24 8.36
C CYS A 323 2.76 2.17 9.10
N GLY A 324 1.60 1.83 8.57
CA GLY A 324 0.84 0.67 9.04
C GLY A 324 1.50 -0.65 8.62
N GLY A 325 1.31 -1.70 9.41
CA GLY A 325 1.79 -3.04 9.09
C GLY A 325 0.93 -3.76 8.05
N MET A 326 1.06 -5.09 8.00
CA MET A 326 0.39 -5.95 7.00
C MET A 326 -1.13 -5.78 6.92
N TYR A 327 -1.77 -5.32 8.00
CA TYR A 327 -3.21 -5.07 8.06
C TYR A 327 -3.56 -3.57 8.00
N GLY A 328 -2.60 -2.72 7.63
CA GLY A 328 -2.78 -1.27 7.55
C GLY A 328 -3.16 -0.66 8.90
N VAL A 329 -4.29 0.03 8.91
CA VAL A 329 -4.82 0.71 10.11
C VAL A 329 -5.84 -0.16 10.89
N TRP A 330 -6.13 -1.40 10.45
CA TRP A 330 -7.21 -2.23 11.03
C TRP A 330 -6.67 -3.31 11.98
N ASN A 331 -6.22 -2.91 13.16
CA ASN A 331 -5.82 -3.82 14.23
C ASN A 331 -7.02 -4.03 15.17
N MET A 332 -7.80 -5.10 14.94
CA MET A 332 -9.10 -5.32 15.58
C MET A 332 -9.08 -6.31 16.73
N ASP A 333 -7.97 -6.98 16.97
CA ASP A 333 -7.76 -7.95 18.06
C ASP A 333 -6.46 -7.61 18.83
N ASP A 334 -6.37 -7.96 20.10
CA ASP A 334 -5.15 -7.82 20.89
C ASP A 334 -4.05 -8.80 20.43
N GLN A 335 -4.45 -9.79 19.64
CA GLN A 335 -3.60 -10.86 19.16
C GLN A 335 -3.69 -10.95 17.64
N MET A 336 -3.34 -9.86 16.95
CA MET A 336 -3.21 -9.90 15.48
C MET A 336 -2.15 -10.91 15.08
N ASN A 337 -2.37 -11.65 14.00
CA ASN A 337 -1.36 -12.51 13.42
C ASN A 337 -0.15 -11.69 13.00
N TYR A 338 1.04 -12.26 13.14
CA TYR A 338 2.30 -11.54 12.90
C TYR A 338 2.36 -10.19 13.64
N HIS A 339 1.71 -10.11 14.82
CA HIS A 339 1.63 -8.89 15.66
C HIS A 339 1.05 -7.65 14.96
N GLY A 340 0.48 -7.77 13.76
CA GLY A 340 0.09 -6.63 12.92
C GLY A 340 1.28 -5.79 12.46
N ASP A 341 2.45 -6.38 12.31
CA ASP A 341 3.73 -5.74 12.08
C ASP A 341 3.98 -5.36 10.61
N ILE A 342 5.14 -4.75 10.36
CA ILE A 342 5.73 -4.54 9.05
C ILE A 342 6.68 -5.71 8.77
N HIS A 343 6.35 -6.52 7.76
CA HIS A 343 7.19 -7.61 7.26
C HIS A 343 8.01 -7.14 6.06
N LEU A 344 9.35 -7.16 6.19
CA LEU A 344 10.27 -6.56 5.23
C LEU A 344 10.80 -7.52 4.17
N ASN A 345 10.47 -8.80 4.27
CA ASN A 345 10.93 -9.80 3.29
C ASN A 345 9.97 -9.95 2.09
N TYR A 346 9.02 -9.03 1.87
CA TYR A 346 8.10 -8.92 0.73
C TYR A 346 6.78 -8.21 1.07
N ASN A 347 6.10 -8.61 2.15
CA ASN A 347 4.67 -8.33 2.37
C ASN A 347 4.36 -6.83 2.44
N SER A 348 5.19 -6.09 3.17
CA SER A 348 4.98 -4.64 3.30
C SER A 348 5.30 -3.89 2.02
N GLN A 349 6.35 -4.29 1.30
CA GLN A 349 6.70 -3.69 0.00
C GLN A 349 5.62 -3.96 -1.03
N GLY A 350 5.04 -5.18 -1.04
CA GLY A 350 3.95 -5.57 -1.94
C GLY A 350 2.74 -4.64 -1.89
N GLY A 351 2.41 -4.12 -0.70
CA GLY A 351 1.36 -3.13 -0.52
C GLY A 351 1.60 -1.80 -1.25
N PHE A 352 2.85 -1.46 -1.57
CA PHE A 352 3.20 -0.20 -2.24
C PHE A 352 3.55 -0.35 -3.73
N TYR A 353 3.57 -1.56 -4.28
CA TYR A 353 3.98 -1.78 -5.68
C TYR A 353 3.15 -0.98 -6.68
N SER A 354 1.87 -0.88 -6.45
CA SER A 354 0.95 -0.25 -7.40
C SER A 354 0.82 1.27 -7.30
N VAL A 355 1.28 1.90 -6.20
CA VAL A 355 1.01 3.32 -5.96
C VAL A 355 1.67 4.24 -6.99
N PHE A 356 2.80 3.82 -7.56
CA PHE A 356 3.53 4.62 -8.55
C PHE A 356 2.83 4.62 -9.90
N SER A 357 2.65 3.46 -10.50
CA SER A 357 1.97 3.30 -11.80
C SER A 357 0.51 3.79 -11.75
N ALA A 358 -0.17 3.61 -10.61
CA ALA A 358 -1.51 4.15 -10.37
C ALA A 358 -1.55 5.65 -10.05
N ASN A 359 -0.45 6.39 -10.22
CA ASN A 359 -0.36 7.84 -10.03
C ASN A 359 -0.72 8.32 -8.61
N ARG A 360 -0.26 7.60 -7.57
CA ARG A 360 -0.48 7.88 -6.14
C ARG A 360 0.79 7.71 -5.31
N PRO A 361 1.96 8.25 -5.74
CA PRO A 361 3.25 8.00 -5.08
C PRO A 361 3.28 8.54 -3.63
N GLU A 362 2.46 9.55 -3.30
CA GLU A 362 2.35 10.11 -1.95
C GLU A 362 1.89 9.09 -0.90
N LEU A 363 1.18 8.02 -1.30
CA LEU A 363 0.77 6.96 -0.38
C LEU A 363 1.96 6.18 0.19
N ALA A 364 3.12 6.21 -0.47
CA ALA A 364 4.34 5.57 0.01
C ALA A 364 5.14 6.44 1.01
N MET A 365 4.78 7.69 1.25
CA MET A 365 5.56 8.59 2.12
C MET A 365 5.77 8.07 3.54
N PRO A 366 4.75 7.51 4.24
CA PRO A 366 4.94 6.96 5.57
C PRO A 366 5.91 5.77 5.61
N PHE A 367 5.98 5.00 4.52
CA PHE A 367 6.92 3.89 4.40
C PHE A 367 8.37 4.36 4.28
N TYR A 368 8.64 5.39 3.48
CA TYR A 368 9.98 5.96 3.41
C TYR A 368 10.45 6.52 4.75
N GLU A 369 9.58 7.25 5.44
CA GLU A 369 9.89 7.79 6.77
C GLU A 369 10.17 6.69 7.79
N PHE A 370 9.43 5.59 7.73
CA PHE A 370 9.68 4.41 8.54
C PHE A 370 11.07 3.80 8.23
N ILE A 371 11.37 3.51 6.96
CA ILE A 371 12.67 2.91 6.56
C ILE A 371 13.84 3.81 6.99
N GLU A 372 13.74 5.13 6.80
CA GLU A 372 14.79 6.08 7.19
C GLU A 372 15.03 6.10 8.70
N LYS A 373 13.98 6.01 9.52
CA LYS A 373 14.10 5.88 10.98
C LYS A 373 14.86 4.62 11.40
N MET A 374 14.78 3.57 10.60
CA MET A 374 15.43 2.29 10.90
C MET A 374 16.92 2.23 10.49
N VAL A 375 17.38 3.15 9.64
CA VAL A 375 18.78 3.14 9.14
C VAL A 375 19.82 3.14 10.26
N PRO A 376 19.75 3.96 11.33
CA PRO A 376 20.76 3.95 12.39
C PRO A 376 20.89 2.59 13.09
N GLU A 377 19.77 1.96 13.41
CA GLU A 377 19.73 0.62 14.03
C GLU A 377 20.18 -0.46 13.03
N GLY A 378 19.78 -0.36 11.77
CA GLY A 378 20.24 -1.25 10.71
C GLY A 378 21.78 -1.20 10.53
N LYS A 379 22.38 -0.03 10.67
CA LYS A 379 23.86 0.13 10.65
C LYS A 379 24.53 -0.52 11.85
N ARG A 380 23.94 -0.42 13.03
CA ARG A 380 24.44 -1.14 14.21
C ARG A 380 24.38 -2.65 13.98
N ARG A 381 23.23 -3.15 13.48
CA ARG A 381 23.01 -4.58 13.21
C ARG A 381 23.96 -5.14 12.16
N ALA A 382 24.25 -4.43 11.08
CA ALA A 382 25.23 -4.84 10.09
C ALA A 382 26.63 -5.01 10.66
N ARG A 383 26.99 -4.23 11.69
CA ARG A 383 28.29 -4.33 12.37
C ARG A 383 28.34 -5.40 13.45
N GLU A 384 27.24 -5.63 14.18
CA GLU A 384 27.26 -6.34 15.45
C GLU A 384 26.44 -7.65 15.42
N ASP A 385 25.41 -7.74 14.59
CA ASP A 385 24.40 -8.81 14.69
C ASP A 385 24.51 -9.88 13.56
N MET A 386 25.57 -9.87 12.76
CA MET A 386 25.71 -10.80 11.62
C MET A 386 25.58 -12.28 12.04
N ALA A 387 26.07 -12.64 13.22
CA ALA A 387 25.94 -14.00 13.77
C ALA A 387 24.47 -14.40 14.07
N SER A 388 23.57 -13.42 14.25
CA SER A 388 22.14 -13.67 14.44
C SER A 388 21.41 -13.99 13.12
N VAL A 389 21.97 -13.59 11.98
CA VAL A 389 21.50 -14.03 10.66
C VAL A 389 21.84 -15.50 10.46
N HIS A 390 23.10 -15.86 10.60
CA HIS A 390 23.57 -17.24 10.53
C HIS A 390 24.87 -17.42 11.32
N PRO A 391 25.06 -18.56 12.06
CA PRO A 391 26.24 -18.79 12.90
C PRO A 391 27.59 -18.71 12.15
N SER A 392 27.61 -19.06 10.85
CA SER A 392 28.84 -18.98 10.03
C SER A 392 29.34 -17.55 9.83
N LEU A 393 28.51 -16.55 10.09
CA LEU A 393 28.86 -15.12 9.99
C LEU A 393 29.42 -14.55 11.30
N LYS A 394 29.73 -15.40 12.28
CA LYS A 394 30.35 -14.97 13.53
C LYS A 394 31.67 -14.24 13.26
N GLY A 395 31.77 -13.01 13.75
CA GLY A 395 32.94 -12.14 13.56
C GLY A 395 32.93 -11.34 12.25
N LYS A 396 31.96 -11.55 11.37
CA LYS A 396 31.77 -10.68 10.19
C LYS A 396 31.12 -9.37 10.64
N SER A 397 31.64 -8.27 10.12
CA SER A 397 31.12 -6.92 10.35
C SER A 397 31.05 -6.21 9.00
N CYS A 398 29.91 -5.63 8.67
CA CYS A 398 29.69 -4.94 7.40
C CYS A 398 29.35 -3.47 7.66
N ARG A 399 29.75 -2.59 6.75
CA ARG A 399 29.17 -1.25 6.62
C ARG A 399 27.72 -1.36 6.16
N GLY A 400 27.05 -0.21 6.02
CA GLY A 400 25.70 -0.17 5.50
C GLY A 400 24.66 -0.69 6.47
N VAL A 401 23.59 -1.27 5.97
CA VAL A 401 22.39 -1.62 6.76
C VAL A 401 22.00 -3.09 6.65
N LEU A 402 21.60 -3.68 7.78
CA LEU A 402 21.00 -5.00 7.89
C LEU A 402 19.68 -4.88 8.64
N PHE A 403 18.58 -5.30 8.03
CA PHE A 403 17.26 -5.29 8.64
C PHE A 403 16.80 -6.72 8.96
N PRO A 404 16.11 -6.94 10.08
CA PRO A 404 15.40 -8.19 10.32
C PRO A 404 14.06 -8.18 9.56
N VAL A 405 13.38 -9.33 9.51
CA VAL A 405 12.11 -9.48 8.82
C VAL A 405 11.02 -8.58 9.41
N SER A 406 10.98 -8.41 10.73
CA SER A 406 9.85 -7.78 11.42
C SER A 406 10.20 -6.46 12.09
N ALA A 407 9.29 -5.50 11.98
CA ALA A 407 9.38 -4.19 12.61
C ALA A 407 8.00 -3.59 12.92
N LEU A 408 7.94 -2.59 13.78
CA LEU A 408 6.77 -1.73 13.98
C LEU A 408 6.95 -0.37 13.32
N GLY A 409 5.88 0.18 12.79
CA GLY A 409 5.85 1.50 12.14
C GLY A 409 6.33 2.67 12.99
N ILE A 410 6.31 2.53 14.31
CA ILE A 410 6.88 3.50 15.23
C ILE A 410 8.42 3.58 15.19
N GLY A 411 9.08 2.68 14.47
CA GLY A 411 10.52 2.68 14.30
C GLY A 411 11.25 1.71 15.24
N ARG A 412 10.71 0.52 15.46
CA ARG A 412 11.33 -0.53 16.29
C ARG A 412 11.48 -1.80 15.48
N PHE A 413 12.70 -2.33 15.43
CA PHE A 413 12.98 -3.67 14.93
C PHE A 413 12.78 -4.72 16.03
N TYR A 414 12.21 -5.84 15.65
CA TYR A 414 12.20 -7.08 16.42
C TYR A 414 12.13 -8.27 15.44
N GLY A 415 12.12 -9.46 16.00
CA GLY A 415 11.99 -10.68 15.23
C GLY A 415 13.27 -11.18 14.59
N PRO A 416 13.16 -12.34 13.94
CA PRO A 416 14.29 -13.07 13.38
C PRO A 416 14.73 -12.47 12.04
N TYR A 417 15.90 -12.90 11.58
CA TYR A 417 16.36 -12.66 10.22
C TYR A 417 15.94 -13.78 9.26
N TRP A 418 15.51 -14.91 9.75
CA TRP A 418 15.24 -16.12 8.97
C TRP A 418 16.34 -16.44 7.95
N GLN A 419 17.60 -16.13 8.33
CA GLN A 419 18.83 -16.26 7.52
C GLN A 419 18.88 -15.34 6.29
N GLN A 420 17.93 -14.42 6.13
CA GLN A 420 17.87 -13.46 5.02
C GLN A 420 18.76 -12.23 5.30
N THR A 421 19.36 -11.70 4.24
CA THR A 421 20.11 -10.43 4.28
C THR A 421 19.52 -9.38 3.33
N MET A 422 18.47 -9.75 2.60
CA MET A 422 17.87 -8.90 1.56
C MET A 422 16.81 -7.93 2.09
N ASP A 423 16.38 -8.00 3.36
CA ASP A 423 15.23 -7.23 3.88
C ASP A 423 15.42 -5.72 3.83
N ALA A 424 16.68 -5.22 3.90
CA ALA A 424 16.96 -3.82 3.63
C ALA A 424 17.02 -3.54 2.12
N PRO A 425 17.81 -4.25 1.29
CA PRO A 425 17.83 -4.06 -0.16
C PRO A 425 16.49 -4.26 -0.86
N PHE A 426 15.57 -5.04 -0.29
CA PHE A 426 14.21 -5.21 -0.83
C PHE A 426 13.41 -3.90 -0.94
N ASN A 427 13.86 -2.85 -0.26
CA ASN A 427 13.24 -1.52 -0.34
C ASN A 427 13.86 -0.64 -1.44
N VAL A 428 14.99 -1.03 -2.01
CA VAL A 428 15.69 -0.27 -3.06
C VAL A 428 14.78 0.04 -4.26
N PRO A 429 13.98 -0.91 -4.81
CA PRO A 429 13.04 -0.61 -5.88
C PRO A 429 12.11 0.55 -5.54
N LEU A 430 11.44 0.53 -4.37
CA LEU A 430 10.48 1.56 -3.96
C LEU A 430 11.13 2.95 -3.89
N PHE A 431 12.35 3.06 -3.32
CA PHE A 431 13.08 4.32 -3.27
C PHE A 431 13.48 4.82 -4.65
N SER A 432 13.86 3.94 -5.58
CA SER A 432 14.19 4.32 -6.94
C SER A 432 12.95 4.76 -7.72
N TRP A 433 11.85 4.04 -7.59
CA TRP A 433 10.61 4.32 -8.33
C TRP A 433 10.01 5.67 -7.99
N TYR A 434 10.09 6.14 -6.74
CA TYR A 434 9.57 7.48 -6.44
C TYR A 434 10.21 8.53 -7.34
N TYR A 435 11.55 8.53 -7.44
CA TYR A 435 12.25 9.45 -8.34
C TYR A 435 11.95 9.15 -9.82
N GLU A 436 12.01 7.90 -10.23
CA GLU A 436 11.85 7.54 -11.65
C GLU A 436 10.45 7.89 -12.19
N TYR A 437 9.41 7.72 -11.36
CA TYR A 437 8.04 8.07 -11.73
C TYR A 437 7.70 9.54 -11.56
N THR A 438 8.32 10.25 -10.62
CA THR A 438 7.98 11.66 -10.33
C THR A 438 8.96 12.66 -10.92
N GLY A 439 10.21 12.28 -11.12
CA GLY A 439 11.31 13.17 -11.49
C GLY A 439 11.80 14.06 -10.33
N ASP A 440 11.42 13.76 -9.09
CA ASP A 440 11.79 14.53 -7.89
C ASP A 440 13.27 14.35 -7.56
N ARG A 441 14.11 15.32 -7.97
CA ARG A 441 15.56 15.30 -7.72
C ARG A 441 15.91 15.54 -6.24
N ASP A 442 15.07 16.22 -5.49
CA ASP A 442 15.31 16.44 -4.06
C ASP A 442 15.09 15.15 -3.28
N PHE A 443 14.05 14.38 -3.63
CA PHE A 443 13.86 13.04 -3.10
C PHE A 443 15.03 12.12 -3.47
N LEU A 444 15.46 12.11 -4.73
CA LEU A 444 16.62 11.34 -5.16
C LEU A 444 17.85 11.66 -4.33
N LYS A 445 18.19 12.95 -4.21
CA LYS A 445 19.41 13.41 -3.53
C LYS A 445 19.38 13.16 -2.02
N ASN A 446 18.24 13.45 -1.39
CA ASN A 446 18.18 13.54 0.07
C ASN A 446 17.63 12.26 0.72
N ARG A 447 16.96 11.39 -0.02
CA ARG A 447 16.30 10.18 0.51
C ARG A 447 16.73 8.91 -0.23
N ALA A 448 16.47 8.82 -1.54
CA ALA A 448 16.70 7.57 -2.29
C ALA A 448 18.19 7.20 -2.36
N TYR A 449 19.03 8.12 -2.84
CA TYR A 449 20.46 7.83 -3.00
C TYR A 449 21.17 7.48 -1.68
N PRO A 450 20.97 8.21 -0.57
CA PRO A 450 21.54 7.85 0.72
C PRO A 450 21.18 6.43 1.18
N PHE A 451 19.91 6.03 1.05
CA PHE A 451 19.48 4.69 1.44
C PHE A 451 20.06 3.59 0.53
N ILE A 452 19.98 3.79 -0.80
CA ILE A 452 20.54 2.84 -1.78
C ILE A 452 22.06 2.68 -1.56
N ARG A 453 22.75 3.76 -1.19
CA ARG A 453 24.17 3.73 -0.88
C ARG A 453 24.49 2.89 0.36
N GLU A 454 23.68 2.97 1.41
CA GLU A 454 23.84 2.10 2.58
C GLU A 454 23.65 0.61 2.23
N CYS A 455 22.71 0.29 1.34
CA CYS A 455 22.55 -1.08 0.82
C CYS A 455 23.78 -1.51 -0.01
N GLY A 456 24.33 -0.61 -0.82
CA GLY A 456 25.56 -0.85 -1.58
C GLY A 456 26.78 -1.04 -0.70
N ASP A 457 26.92 -0.24 0.37
CA ASP A 457 28.00 -0.38 1.35
C ASP A 457 27.95 -1.76 2.05
N PHE A 458 26.73 -2.23 2.37
CA PHE A 458 26.54 -3.57 2.90
C PHE A 458 27.00 -4.65 1.92
N TYR A 459 26.57 -4.59 0.68
CA TYR A 459 26.95 -5.58 -0.33
C TYR A 459 28.44 -5.54 -0.68
N GLU A 460 29.09 -4.37 -0.70
CA GLU A 460 30.53 -4.28 -0.92
C GLU A 460 31.37 -5.06 0.11
N ASP A 461 30.87 -5.12 1.37
CA ASP A 461 31.53 -5.82 2.45
C ASP A 461 31.05 -7.26 2.62
N TYR A 462 29.80 -7.53 2.20
CA TYR A 462 29.18 -8.84 2.38
C TYR A 462 29.56 -9.84 1.29
N LEU A 463 29.61 -9.40 0.02
CA LEU A 463 29.94 -10.25 -1.11
C LEU A 463 31.34 -10.87 -0.95
N THR A 464 31.45 -12.12 -1.38
CA THR A 464 32.72 -12.84 -1.37
C THR A 464 33.32 -12.88 -2.77
N LYS A 465 34.52 -12.34 -2.93
CA LYS A 465 35.29 -12.46 -4.19
C LYS A 465 36.02 -13.79 -4.20
N GLU A 466 35.69 -14.65 -5.15
CA GLU A 466 36.27 -15.99 -5.27
C GLU A 466 36.77 -16.27 -6.69
N LEU A 467 37.77 -17.16 -6.80
CA LEU A 467 38.30 -17.58 -8.12
C LEU A 467 37.26 -18.37 -8.89
N TRP A 468 37.07 -18.05 -10.17
CA TRP A 468 36.13 -18.72 -11.05
C TRP A 468 36.71 -18.90 -12.44
N GLY A 469 37.08 -20.14 -12.76
CA GLY A 469 37.86 -20.42 -13.98
C GLY A 469 39.18 -19.66 -14.01
N ASN A 470 39.42 -18.90 -15.06
CA ASN A 470 40.62 -18.05 -15.22
C ASN A 470 40.40 -16.60 -14.73
N SER A 471 39.31 -16.33 -14.06
CA SER A 471 38.91 -15.02 -13.53
C SER A 471 38.42 -15.13 -12.09
N TYR A 472 37.50 -14.29 -11.68
CA TYR A 472 36.84 -14.33 -10.37
C TYR A 472 35.37 -13.95 -10.53
N ARG A 473 34.59 -14.22 -9.49
CA ARG A 473 33.19 -13.77 -9.39
C ARG A 473 32.94 -13.22 -7.98
N TYR A 474 31.86 -12.49 -7.84
CA TYR A 474 31.30 -12.05 -6.55
C TYR A 474 30.13 -12.91 -6.18
N SER A 475 30.29 -13.77 -5.20
CA SER A 475 29.27 -14.69 -4.73
C SER A 475 28.61 -14.18 -3.45
N ILE A 476 27.37 -14.58 -3.23
CA ILE A 476 26.61 -14.32 -2.00
C ILE A 476 26.10 -15.63 -1.42
N ILE A 477 26.21 -15.79 -0.10
CA ILE A 477 25.54 -16.88 0.64
C ILE A 477 24.57 -16.25 1.61
N THR A 478 23.28 -16.57 1.46
CA THR A 478 22.18 -15.95 2.22
C THR A 478 20.94 -16.83 2.15
N GLY A 479 19.95 -16.57 3.00
CA GLY A 479 18.65 -17.18 2.86
C GLY A 479 17.88 -16.59 1.70
N GLY A 480 17.93 -17.19 0.53
CA GLY A 480 17.07 -16.80 -0.60
C GLY A 480 15.59 -17.06 -0.33
N HIS A 481 15.29 -17.99 0.59
CA HIS A 481 13.99 -18.26 1.18
C HIS A 481 14.14 -18.29 2.71
N GLU A 482 13.03 -18.11 3.43
CA GLU A 482 12.99 -18.19 4.90
C GLU A 482 13.60 -19.50 5.42
N ASN A 483 14.54 -19.37 6.36
CA ASN A 483 15.26 -20.49 6.97
C ASN A 483 16.06 -21.37 6.00
N SER A 484 16.39 -20.86 4.81
CA SER A 484 17.36 -21.47 3.91
C SER A 484 18.74 -20.84 4.05
N TRP A 485 19.77 -21.48 3.53
CA TRP A 485 21.13 -20.93 3.49
C TRP A 485 21.78 -21.33 2.17
N ASP A 486 21.68 -20.46 1.18
CA ASP A 486 21.85 -20.77 -0.23
C ASP A 486 23.03 -20.03 -0.84
N LEU A 487 23.73 -20.67 -1.77
CA LEU A 487 24.73 -20.04 -2.61
C LEU A 487 24.04 -19.40 -3.82
N ASN A 488 24.31 -18.12 -4.02
CA ASN A 488 23.87 -17.32 -5.18
C ASN A 488 22.38 -17.45 -5.52
N PRO A 489 21.46 -17.24 -4.56
CA PRO A 489 20.06 -17.26 -4.89
C PRO A 489 19.72 -16.11 -5.86
N PRO A 490 18.99 -16.38 -6.97
CA PRO A 490 18.63 -15.36 -7.97
C PRO A 490 17.87 -14.17 -7.40
N SER A 491 17.10 -14.36 -6.32
CA SER A 491 16.45 -13.27 -5.59
C SER A 491 17.44 -12.20 -5.15
N ASP A 492 18.49 -12.62 -4.44
CA ASP A 492 19.49 -11.72 -3.88
C ASP A 492 20.43 -11.18 -4.94
N LEU A 493 20.82 -12.00 -5.92
CA LEU A 493 21.61 -11.53 -7.06
C LEU A 493 20.88 -10.40 -7.82
N ALA A 494 19.55 -10.46 -7.94
CA ALA A 494 18.78 -9.40 -8.57
C ALA A 494 18.80 -8.09 -7.77
N PHE A 495 18.76 -8.15 -6.44
CA PHE A 495 18.90 -6.96 -5.60
C PHE A 495 20.31 -6.38 -5.61
N VAL A 496 21.34 -7.24 -5.65
CA VAL A 496 22.75 -6.81 -5.83
C VAL A 496 22.90 -6.07 -7.16
N ASP A 497 22.44 -6.69 -8.26
CA ASP A 497 22.49 -6.11 -9.61
C ASP A 497 21.77 -4.75 -9.66
N LEU A 498 20.52 -4.68 -9.19
CA LEU A 498 19.75 -3.44 -9.15
C LEU A 498 20.47 -2.35 -8.33
N THR A 499 20.93 -2.70 -7.13
CA THR A 499 21.58 -1.72 -6.23
C THR A 499 22.77 -1.06 -6.91
N PHE A 500 23.67 -1.82 -7.51
CA PHE A 500 24.85 -1.24 -8.15
C PHE A 500 24.57 -0.54 -9.47
N ARG A 501 23.58 -0.98 -10.28
CA ARG A 501 23.09 -0.23 -11.44
C ARG A 501 22.55 1.13 -11.05
N LEU A 502 21.74 1.19 -9.98
CA LEU A 502 21.18 2.45 -9.48
C LEU A 502 22.26 3.36 -8.89
N LEU A 503 23.23 2.82 -8.16
CA LEU A 503 24.37 3.60 -7.68
C LEU A 503 25.17 4.22 -8.81
N LEU A 504 25.45 3.47 -9.88
CA LEU A 504 26.10 4.01 -11.09
C LEU A 504 25.26 5.10 -11.74
N LYS A 505 23.97 4.84 -11.98
CA LYS A 505 23.04 5.78 -12.60
C LYS A 505 22.94 7.08 -11.79
N TYR A 506 22.67 6.96 -10.50
CA TYR A 506 22.36 8.11 -9.64
C TYR A 506 23.61 8.89 -9.19
N SER A 507 24.74 8.22 -9.00
CA SER A 507 26.00 8.92 -8.74
C SER A 507 26.42 9.82 -9.91
N ASN A 508 26.13 9.39 -11.16
CA ASN A 508 26.35 10.23 -12.34
C ASN A 508 25.35 11.42 -12.39
N ILE A 509 24.08 11.19 -12.07
CA ILE A 509 23.05 12.25 -12.06
C ILE A 509 23.35 13.31 -10.99
N LEU A 510 23.86 12.88 -9.83
CA LEU A 510 24.14 13.73 -8.67
C LEU A 510 25.56 14.27 -8.63
N ASP A 511 26.44 13.76 -9.48
CA ASP A 511 27.89 14.04 -9.52
C ASP A 511 28.59 13.78 -8.18
N VAL A 512 28.38 12.56 -7.64
CA VAL A 512 28.96 12.10 -6.36
C VAL A 512 29.61 10.72 -6.53
N ASP A 513 30.43 10.29 -5.56
CA ASP A 513 31.05 8.94 -5.44
C ASP A 513 31.73 8.45 -6.74
N ALA A 514 32.37 9.35 -7.51
CA ALA A 514 32.99 9.01 -8.78
C ALA A 514 34.13 7.97 -8.61
N ASP A 515 34.83 8.01 -7.49
CA ASP A 515 35.92 7.10 -7.11
C ASP A 515 35.46 5.66 -6.87
N ARG A 516 34.18 5.45 -6.59
CA ARG A 516 33.58 4.13 -6.32
C ARG A 516 33.02 3.43 -7.56
N ARG A 517 32.73 4.16 -8.62
CA ARG A 517 32.04 3.64 -9.82
C ARG A 517 32.76 2.46 -10.46
N ALA A 518 34.10 2.49 -10.51
CA ALA A 518 34.89 1.38 -11.04
C ALA A 518 34.66 0.08 -10.27
N LYS A 519 34.58 0.14 -8.94
CA LYS A 519 34.29 -1.03 -8.09
C LYS A 519 32.86 -1.55 -8.33
N TRP A 520 31.88 -0.68 -8.44
CA TRP A 520 30.50 -1.07 -8.72
C TRP A 520 30.35 -1.73 -10.09
N GLN A 521 31.06 -1.22 -11.10
CA GLN A 521 31.13 -1.86 -12.42
C GLN A 521 31.79 -3.23 -12.37
N ASP A 522 32.89 -3.36 -11.61
CA ASP A 522 33.59 -4.63 -11.42
C ASP A 522 32.67 -5.70 -10.79
N ILE A 523 31.89 -5.32 -9.77
CA ILE A 523 30.91 -6.22 -9.15
C ILE A 523 29.88 -6.67 -10.18
N LEU A 524 29.27 -5.74 -10.92
CA LEU A 524 28.23 -6.05 -11.91
C LEU A 524 28.72 -7.00 -13.03
N ILE A 525 29.94 -6.80 -13.50
CA ILE A 525 30.53 -7.61 -14.59
C ILE A 525 30.81 -9.04 -14.11
N HIS A 526 31.09 -9.23 -12.82
CA HIS A 526 31.50 -10.50 -12.26
C HIS A 526 30.43 -11.14 -11.35
N LEU A 527 29.16 -10.68 -11.43
CA LEU A 527 28.06 -11.39 -10.77
C LEU A 527 27.81 -12.74 -11.46
N PRO A 528 27.45 -13.80 -10.68
CA PRO A 528 27.01 -15.06 -11.23
C PRO A 528 25.74 -14.90 -12.09
N GLY A 529 25.61 -15.71 -13.14
CA GLY A 529 24.35 -15.87 -13.84
C GLY A 529 23.33 -16.66 -13.02
N TYR A 530 22.06 -16.54 -13.36
CA TYR A 530 21.00 -17.31 -12.71
C TYR A 530 21.07 -18.77 -13.14
N LYS A 531 20.98 -19.69 -12.17
CA LYS A 531 21.03 -21.12 -12.42
C LYS A 531 19.78 -21.57 -13.19
N VAL A 532 20.01 -22.28 -14.31
CA VAL A 532 18.98 -22.91 -15.12
C VAL A 532 19.00 -24.41 -14.88
N ILE A 533 17.84 -25.02 -14.73
CA ILE A 533 17.66 -26.46 -14.56
C ILE A 533 16.60 -26.98 -15.54
N MET A 534 16.62 -28.31 -15.76
CA MET A 534 15.59 -29.05 -16.48
C MET A 534 14.76 -29.84 -15.45
N PRO A 535 13.57 -29.37 -15.08
CA PRO A 535 12.77 -30.10 -14.11
C PRO A 535 12.32 -31.47 -14.66
N THR A 536 12.37 -32.46 -13.80
CA THR A 536 12.01 -33.85 -14.16
C THR A 536 10.55 -34.21 -13.88
N LYS A 537 9.79 -33.26 -13.33
CA LYS A 537 8.36 -33.46 -13.02
C LYS A 537 7.48 -32.99 -14.17
N THR A 538 6.58 -33.87 -14.62
CA THR A 538 5.54 -33.53 -15.61
C THR A 538 4.65 -32.38 -15.14
N PRO A 539 4.13 -31.48 -16.04
CA PRO A 539 4.10 -31.61 -17.49
C PRO A 539 5.27 -30.92 -18.22
N ASN A 540 6.26 -30.36 -17.54
CA ASN A 540 7.32 -29.56 -18.13
C ASN A 540 8.66 -30.30 -18.28
N GLU A 541 8.62 -31.62 -18.37
CA GLU A 541 9.80 -32.40 -18.63
C GLU A 541 10.56 -31.87 -19.86
N GLY A 542 11.81 -31.43 -19.65
CA GLY A 542 12.65 -30.92 -20.73
C GLY A 542 12.53 -29.43 -21.06
N LEU A 543 11.73 -28.62 -20.36
CA LEU A 543 11.76 -27.17 -20.50
C LEU A 543 12.69 -26.53 -19.46
N PRO A 544 13.64 -25.64 -19.89
CA PRO A 544 14.51 -24.96 -18.95
C PRO A 544 13.75 -23.98 -18.08
N VAL A 545 14.03 -23.99 -16.76
CA VAL A 545 13.49 -23.05 -15.78
C VAL A 545 14.60 -22.49 -14.88
N TYR A 546 14.38 -21.34 -14.27
CA TYR A 546 15.30 -20.81 -13.24
C TYR A 546 15.13 -21.58 -11.94
N ALA A 547 16.25 -22.00 -11.34
CA ALA A 547 16.31 -22.57 -10.00
C ALA A 547 16.34 -21.46 -8.95
N LYS A 548 16.11 -21.83 -7.67
CA LYS A 548 16.13 -20.89 -6.53
C LYS A 548 17.50 -20.65 -5.93
N ASN A 549 18.50 -21.48 -6.28
CA ASN A 549 19.90 -21.35 -5.85
C ASN A 549 20.84 -21.98 -6.87
N GLU A 550 22.16 -21.87 -6.65
CA GLU A 550 23.17 -22.42 -7.55
C GLU A 550 23.18 -23.95 -7.57
N ASP A 551 22.74 -24.62 -6.49
CA ASP A 551 22.66 -26.09 -6.40
C ASP A 551 21.48 -26.69 -7.19
N GLY A 552 20.58 -25.85 -7.71
CA GLY A 552 19.47 -26.28 -8.54
C GLY A 552 18.18 -26.60 -7.76
N TRP A 553 17.99 -25.97 -6.60
CA TRP A 553 16.74 -26.13 -5.84
C TRP A 553 15.51 -25.65 -6.62
N ASP A 554 14.49 -26.51 -6.72
CA ASP A 554 13.29 -26.29 -7.54
C ASP A 554 11.95 -26.39 -6.78
N ALA A 555 11.95 -26.16 -5.46
CA ALA A 555 10.72 -26.22 -4.68
C ALA A 555 9.62 -25.29 -5.23
N PRO A 556 8.34 -25.74 -5.28
CA PRO A 556 7.26 -24.97 -5.91
C PRO A 556 6.74 -23.77 -5.08
N SER A 557 7.28 -23.53 -3.89
CA SER A 557 6.96 -22.35 -3.09
C SER A 557 7.51 -21.08 -3.73
N HIS A 558 6.98 -19.93 -3.48
CA HIS A 558 7.38 -18.57 -3.89
C HIS A 558 8.28 -18.46 -5.13
N MET A 559 7.92 -17.66 -6.12
CA MET A 559 8.72 -17.49 -7.37
C MET A 559 9.86 -16.47 -7.20
N ILE A 560 10.60 -16.54 -6.10
CA ILE A 560 11.68 -15.59 -5.75
C ILE A 560 12.78 -15.52 -6.81
N GLN A 561 13.01 -16.62 -7.55
CA GLN A 561 13.97 -16.65 -8.64
C GLN A 561 13.63 -15.74 -9.82
N LEU A 562 12.45 -15.12 -9.82
CA LEU A 562 12.00 -14.15 -10.83
C LEU A 562 12.03 -12.70 -10.33
N HIS A 563 12.64 -12.41 -9.16
CA HIS A 563 12.81 -11.02 -8.69
C HIS A 563 13.56 -10.12 -9.68
N ALA A 564 14.34 -10.70 -10.58
CA ALA A 564 14.96 -9.96 -11.68
C ALA A 564 13.94 -9.29 -12.62
N LEU A 565 12.75 -9.91 -12.82
CA LEU A 565 11.63 -9.31 -13.56
C LEU A 565 10.89 -8.27 -12.71
N TYR A 566 10.60 -8.62 -11.47
CA TYR A 566 9.88 -7.78 -10.52
C TYR A 566 10.14 -8.21 -9.07
N PRO A 567 10.52 -7.29 -8.15
CA PRO A 567 10.49 -5.83 -8.30
C PRO A 567 11.77 -5.20 -8.85
N CYS A 568 12.85 -5.96 -9.13
CA CYS A 568 14.13 -5.39 -9.50
C CYS A 568 14.18 -4.81 -10.92
N GLU A 569 13.35 -5.29 -11.85
CA GLU A 569 13.30 -4.82 -13.25
C GLU A 569 14.66 -4.85 -13.99
N VAL A 570 15.61 -5.65 -13.53
CA VAL A 570 16.91 -5.86 -14.20
C VAL A 570 16.79 -6.82 -15.39
N MET A 571 15.69 -7.55 -15.45
CA MET A 571 15.20 -8.28 -16.62
C MET A 571 13.87 -7.66 -17.06
N ASN A 572 13.70 -7.42 -18.37
CA ASN A 572 12.51 -6.77 -18.94
C ASN A 572 12.27 -7.23 -20.38
N LEU A 573 11.24 -6.69 -21.04
CA LEU A 573 10.82 -7.08 -22.41
C LEU A 573 11.89 -6.84 -23.51
N ASN A 574 12.97 -6.11 -23.21
CA ASN A 574 14.13 -5.93 -24.11
C ASN A 574 15.28 -6.89 -23.78
N SER A 575 15.17 -7.68 -22.69
CA SER A 575 16.19 -8.65 -22.33
C SER A 575 16.31 -9.77 -23.38
N ASP A 576 17.40 -10.50 -23.27
CA ASP A 576 17.68 -11.63 -24.17
C ASP A 576 16.46 -12.56 -24.30
N PRO A 577 16.01 -12.89 -25.51
CA PRO A 577 14.81 -13.69 -25.76
C PRO A 577 14.81 -15.08 -25.11
N ASP A 578 15.98 -15.72 -25.01
CA ASP A 578 16.10 -17.04 -24.38
C ASP A 578 15.91 -16.92 -22.86
N SER A 579 16.50 -15.90 -22.24
CA SER A 579 16.31 -15.60 -20.82
C SER A 579 14.85 -15.32 -20.49
N LEU A 580 14.15 -14.54 -21.32
CA LEU A 580 12.71 -14.31 -21.18
C LEU A 580 11.89 -15.58 -21.38
N GLN A 581 12.29 -16.45 -22.31
CA GLN A 581 11.60 -17.72 -22.51
C GLN A 581 11.75 -18.63 -21.29
N ILE A 582 12.96 -18.70 -20.69
CA ILE A 582 13.20 -19.42 -19.44
C ILE A 582 12.34 -18.86 -18.31
N ALA A 583 12.21 -17.53 -18.22
CA ALA A 583 11.33 -16.90 -17.23
C ALA A 583 9.87 -17.29 -17.42
N ARG A 584 9.35 -17.25 -18.67
CA ARG A 584 7.99 -17.70 -19.00
C ARG A 584 7.78 -19.19 -18.68
N ASN A 585 8.77 -20.04 -18.99
CA ASN A 585 8.74 -21.46 -18.63
C ASN A 585 8.68 -21.62 -17.10
N THR A 586 9.42 -20.80 -16.36
CA THR A 586 9.43 -20.82 -14.90
C THR A 586 8.04 -20.46 -14.34
N ILE A 587 7.40 -19.42 -14.88
CA ILE A 587 6.02 -19.03 -14.50
C ILE A 587 5.04 -20.16 -14.85
N TYR A 588 5.15 -20.76 -16.03
CA TYR A 588 4.29 -21.89 -16.41
C TYR A 588 4.50 -23.08 -15.48
N TYR A 589 5.74 -23.46 -15.21
CA TYR A 589 6.06 -24.60 -14.36
C TYR A 589 5.54 -24.41 -12.93
N TYR A 590 5.93 -23.34 -12.24
CA TYR A 590 5.52 -23.13 -10.85
C TYR A 590 4.09 -22.58 -10.73
N GLY A 591 3.71 -21.67 -11.60
CA GLY A 591 2.45 -20.96 -11.55
C GLY A 591 1.25 -21.71 -12.07
N VAL A 592 1.40 -22.37 -13.23
CA VAL A 592 0.30 -23.05 -13.91
C VAL A 592 0.30 -24.53 -13.58
N SER A 593 1.39 -25.24 -13.85
CA SER A 593 1.44 -26.70 -13.69
C SER A 593 1.47 -27.16 -12.24
N GLN A 594 2.05 -26.36 -11.33
CA GLN A 594 2.08 -26.62 -9.89
C GLN A 594 1.02 -25.78 -9.12
N ASN A 595 0.10 -25.14 -9.82
CA ASN A 595 -0.97 -24.32 -9.25
C ASN A 595 -0.49 -23.12 -8.41
N GLY A 596 0.73 -22.62 -8.59
CA GLY A 596 1.25 -21.46 -7.87
C GLY A 596 0.40 -20.19 -8.07
N LEU A 597 -0.12 -19.96 -9.30
CA LEU A 597 -1.02 -18.83 -9.60
C LEU A 597 -2.45 -19.00 -9.01
N THR A 598 -2.75 -20.09 -8.36
CA THR A 598 -4.04 -20.32 -7.70
C THR A 598 -3.87 -20.69 -6.23
N GLY A 599 -2.62 -20.64 -5.74
CA GLY A 599 -2.31 -20.88 -4.33
C GLY A 599 -2.91 -19.80 -3.43
N THR A 600 -3.07 -20.14 -2.15
CA THR A 600 -3.56 -19.21 -1.12
C THR A 600 -2.50 -18.20 -0.66
N MET A 601 -1.24 -18.47 -0.98
CA MET A 601 -0.12 -17.60 -0.60
C MET A 601 -0.07 -16.38 -1.52
N ASN A 602 -0.05 -15.20 -0.92
CA ASN A 602 -0.14 -13.95 -1.66
C ASN A 602 1.06 -13.68 -2.55
N GLU A 603 2.22 -14.02 -2.05
CA GLU A 603 3.50 -13.87 -2.73
C GLU A 603 3.53 -14.63 -4.05
N LEU A 604 2.95 -15.83 -4.06
CA LEU A 604 2.83 -16.64 -5.27
C LEU A 604 1.71 -16.14 -6.18
N GLY A 605 0.53 -15.85 -5.60
CA GLY A 605 -0.66 -15.51 -6.35
C GLY A 605 -0.49 -14.19 -7.11
N LEU A 606 -0.17 -13.11 -6.42
CA LEU A 606 -0.31 -11.76 -6.97
C LEU A 606 1.00 -11.19 -7.53
N SER A 607 2.16 -11.42 -6.93
CA SER A 607 3.43 -10.96 -7.50
C SER A 607 3.84 -11.77 -8.73
N ALA A 608 3.54 -13.05 -8.78
CA ALA A 608 3.77 -13.86 -9.97
C ALA A 608 3.00 -13.33 -11.19
N PHE A 609 1.84 -12.73 -11.00
CA PHE A 609 1.09 -12.08 -12.09
C PHE A 609 1.82 -10.85 -12.63
N VAL A 610 2.42 -10.01 -11.77
CA VAL A 610 3.24 -8.88 -12.21
C VAL A 610 4.45 -9.38 -13.00
N MET A 611 5.14 -10.41 -12.51
CA MET A 611 6.26 -11.04 -13.21
C MET A 611 5.83 -11.61 -14.56
N GLY A 612 4.63 -12.21 -14.63
CA GLY A 612 4.03 -12.66 -15.87
C GLY A 612 3.84 -11.55 -16.88
N ALA A 613 3.16 -10.48 -16.49
CA ALA A 613 2.92 -9.31 -17.34
C ALA A 613 4.22 -8.64 -17.83
N ARG A 614 5.29 -8.70 -17.02
CA ARG A 614 6.59 -8.10 -17.36
C ARG A 614 7.52 -9.03 -18.14
N SER A 615 7.20 -10.29 -18.27
CA SER A 615 7.90 -11.26 -19.12
C SER A 615 7.25 -11.46 -20.49
N GLY A 616 6.04 -10.92 -20.72
CA GLY A 616 5.22 -11.24 -21.89
C GLY A 616 4.67 -12.67 -21.85
N PHE A 617 4.24 -13.14 -20.67
CA PHE A 617 3.55 -14.42 -20.48
C PHE A 617 2.13 -14.32 -21.05
N ASP A 618 1.46 -15.46 -21.33
CA ASP A 618 0.12 -15.45 -21.93
C ASP A 618 -0.89 -14.63 -21.09
N PRO A 619 -1.33 -13.45 -21.59
CA PRO A 619 -2.20 -12.55 -20.83
C PRO A 619 -3.58 -13.13 -20.54
N ASN A 620 -4.07 -14.10 -21.32
CA ASN A 620 -5.36 -14.75 -21.08
C ASN A 620 -5.25 -15.67 -19.85
N ILE A 621 -4.17 -16.43 -19.74
CA ILE A 621 -3.91 -17.26 -18.57
C ILE A 621 -3.79 -16.40 -17.32
N LEU A 622 -3.04 -15.29 -17.37
CA LEU A 622 -2.89 -14.38 -16.24
C LEU A 622 -4.25 -13.85 -15.77
N ILE A 623 -5.07 -13.37 -16.69
CA ILE A 623 -6.39 -12.82 -16.36
C ILE A 623 -7.33 -13.88 -15.80
N ASP A 624 -7.36 -15.06 -16.39
CA ASP A 624 -8.24 -16.13 -15.91
C ASP A 624 -7.87 -16.60 -14.50
N LYS A 625 -6.57 -16.72 -14.21
CA LYS A 625 -6.07 -17.04 -12.89
C LYS A 625 -6.31 -15.94 -11.86
N MET A 626 -6.07 -14.67 -12.23
CA MET A 626 -6.44 -13.52 -11.37
C MET A 626 -7.93 -13.53 -11.05
N LYS A 627 -8.80 -13.72 -12.03
CA LYS A 627 -10.26 -13.77 -11.83
C LYS A 627 -10.66 -14.90 -10.90
N TYR A 628 -10.02 -16.07 -10.97
CA TYR A 628 -10.26 -17.17 -10.06
C TYR A 628 -10.01 -16.76 -8.60
N LEU A 629 -8.89 -16.09 -8.31
CA LEU A 629 -8.58 -15.60 -6.95
C LEU A 629 -9.54 -14.48 -6.51
N ILE A 630 -9.80 -13.52 -7.38
CA ILE A 630 -10.64 -12.35 -7.09
C ILE A 630 -12.10 -12.76 -6.84
N ALA A 631 -12.59 -13.83 -7.48
CA ALA A 631 -13.95 -14.33 -7.27
C ALA A 631 -14.22 -14.78 -5.82
N GLY A 632 -13.17 -15.11 -5.06
CA GLY A 632 -13.24 -15.42 -3.63
C GLY A 632 -13.33 -14.21 -2.70
N ALA A 633 -13.36 -12.97 -3.22
CA ALA A 633 -13.46 -11.78 -2.38
C ALA A 633 -14.74 -11.74 -1.55
N GLY A 634 -14.64 -11.31 -0.30
CA GLY A 634 -15.76 -11.13 0.61
C GLY A 634 -16.75 -10.04 0.16
N LYS A 635 -17.87 -9.90 0.87
CA LYS A 635 -18.85 -8.82 0.60
C LYS A 635 -18.24 -7.42 0.66
N ASN A 636 -17.25 -7.21 1.50
CA ASN A 636 -16.49 -5.96 1.62
C ASN A 636 -15.44 -5.77 0.52
N LEU A 637 -15.41 -6.64 -0.49
CA LEU A 637 -14.54 -6.66 -1.66
C LEU A 637 -13.06 -6.95 -1.36
N LEU A 638 -12.73 -7.40 -0.16
CA LEU A 638 -11.38 -7.87 0.18
C LEU A 638 -11.23 -9.36 -0.11
N ILE A 639 -10.05 -9.74 -0.57
CA ILE A 639 -9.63 -11.14 -0.59
C ILE A 639 -9.12 -11.46 0.82
N THR A 640 -9.74 -12.43 1.47
CA THR A 640 -9.49 -12.77 2.88
C THR A 640 -8.96 -14.18 3.08
N ASP A 641 -8.62 -14.87 2.00
CA ASP A 641 -7.98 -16.17 2.05
C ASP A 641 -6.55 -16.03 2.59
N GLY A 642 -6.20 -16.84 3.55
CA GLY A 642 -4.86 -16.83 4.14
C GLY A 642 -4.64 -15.65 5.09
N HIS A 643 -3.41 -15.16 5.16
CA HIS A 643 -2.92 -14.42 6.31
C HIS A 643 -2.79 -12.91 6.11
N HIS A 644 -2.86 -12.39 4.88
CA HIS A 644 -2.43 -11.04 4.56
C HIS A 644 -3.53 -10.26 3.82
N CYS A 645 -3.37 -8.96 3.68
CA CYS A 645 -4.42 -8.07 3.19
C CYS A 645 -3.90 -7.09 2.14
N LEU A 646 -2.93 -6.26 2.49
CA LEU A 646 -2.52 -5.12 1.66
C LEU A 646 -1.72 -5.53 0.42
N GLU A 647 -0.87 -6.53 0.49
CA GLU A 647 -0.08 -6.99 -0.65
C GLU A 647 -0.94 -7.53 -1.80
N LYS A 648 -2.17 -7.96 -1.53
CA LYS A 648 -3.14 -8.40 -2.56
C LYS A 648 -3.54 -7.28 -3.51
N THR A 649 -3.26 -6.04 -3.15
CA THR A 649 -3.40 -4.88 -4.03
C THR A 649 -2.40 -4.85 -5.18
N ALA A 650 -1.39 -5.72 -5.18
CA ALA A 650 -0.45 -5.89 -6.30
C ALA A 650 -1.14 -6.26 -7.63
N VAL A 651 -2.38 -6.75 -7.60
CA VAL A 651 -3.21 -6.92 -8.80
C VAL A 651 -3.33 -5.62 -9.61
N VAL A 652 -3.36 -4.47 -8.95
CA VAL A 652 -3.37 -3.15 -9.59
C VAL A 652 -2.12 -2.97 -10.46
N GLU A 653 -0.94 -3.32 -9.92
CA GLU A 653 0.32 -3.26 -10.67
C GLU A 653 0.33 -4.25 -11.84
N THR A 654 -0.26 -5.44 -11.66
CA THR A 654 -0.38 -6.40 -12.76
C THR A 654 -1.17 -5.81 -13.92
N VAL A 655 -2.36 -5.28 -13.66
CA VAL A 655 -3.22 -4.66 -14.68
C VAL A 655 -2.52 -3.46 -15.32
N ASN A 656 -1.88 -2.60 -14.52
CA ASN A 656 -1.12 -1.46 -15.03
C ASN A 656 0.04 -1.92 -15.92
N SER A 657 0.82 -2.92 -15.51
CA SER A 657 1.93 -3.48 -16.30
C SER A 657 1.46 -4.15 -17.60
N MET A 658 0.27 -4.76 -17.61
CA MET A 658 -0.31 -5.30 -18.84
C MET A 658 -0.71 -4.20 -19.83
N MET A 659 -1.07 -3.00 -19.35
CA MET A 659 -1.57 -1.88 -20.16
C MET A 659 -0.49 -0.83 -20.48
N LEU A 660 0.45 -0.59 -19.57
CA LEU A 660 1.49 0.42 -19.72
C LEU A 660 2.75 -0.01 -18.97
N GLN A 661 3.87 -0.13 -19.69
CA GLN A 661 5.19 -0.34 -19.09
C GLN A 661 6.16 0.73 -19.54
N SER A 662 7.11 1.06 -18.66
CA SER A 662 8.33 1.80 -19.00
C SER A 662 9.47 0.80 -19.08
N VAL A 663 9.91 0.48 -20.30
CA VAL A 663 10.96 -0.51 -20.58
C VAL A 663 12.19 0.25 -21.09
N ASP A 664 13.27 0.31 -20.28
CA ASP A 664 14.48 1.08 -20.60
C ASP A 664 14.17 2.54 -20.98
N ASP A 665 13.37 3.22 -20.16
CA ASP A 665 12.89 4.60 -20.36
C ASP A 665 11.98 4.81 -21.59
N VAL A 666 11.52 3.74 -22.25
CA VAL A 666 10.57 3.77 -23.37
C VAL A 666 9.19 3.33 -22.93
N LEU A 667 8.16 4.10 -23.25
CA LEU A 667 6.76 3.77 -22.96
C LEU A 667 6.24 2.72 -23.94
N TRP A 668 5.72 1.61 -23.41
CA TRP A 668 5.07 0.56 -24.19
C TRP A 668 3.58 0.53 -23.84
N LEU A 669 2.71 0.76 -24.83
CA LEU A 669 1.26 0.74 -24.66
C LEU A 669 0.72 -0.65 -24.94
N PHE A 670 -0.04 -1.18 -23.99
CA PHE A 670 -0.67 -2.51 -24.04
C PHE A 670 0.32 -3.64 -24.37
N PRO A 671 1.51 -3.68 -23.73
CA PRO A 671 2.57 -4.63 -24.09
C PRO A 671 2.15 -6.09 -23.88
N ASP A 672 1.27 -6.35 -22.92
CA ASP A 672 0.83 -7.69 -22.50
C ASP A 672 -0.70 -7.75 -22.28
N TRP A 673 -1.47 -7.00 -23.07
CA TRP A 673 -2.93 -6.98 -22.99
C TRP A 673 -3.56 -7.87 -24.08
N PRO A 674 -4.57 -8.72 -23.76
CA PRO A 674 -5.21 -9.58 -24.76
C PRO A 674 -6.02 -8.77 -25.79
N ALA A 675 -6.43 -9.43 -26.89
CA ALA A 675 -7.18 -8.83 -27.99
C ALA A 675 -8.63 -8.51 -27.59
N ARG A 676 -8.80 -7.60 -26.62
CA ARG A 676 -10.10 -7.10 -26.14
C ARG A 676 -10.02 -5.60 -25.80
N PRO A 677 -11.12 -4.86 -25.96
CA PRO A 677 -11.13 -3.43 -25.67
C PRO A 677 -10.75 -3.15 -24.22
N ALA A 678 -9.93 -2.10 -24.02
CA ALA A 678 -9.57 -1.58 -22.72
C ALA A 678 -9.15 -0.11 -22.82
N SER A 679 -9.16 0.58 -21.70
CA SER A 679 -8.65 1.94 -21.61
C SER A 679 -8.06 2.22 -20.24
N PHE A 680 -7.15 3.19 -20.22
CA PHE A 680 -6.67 3.76 -18.96
C PHE A 680 -6.51 5.28 -19.07
N THR A 681 -6.68 5.94 -17.94
CA THR A 681 -6.62 7.38 -17.83
C THR A 681 -5.59 7.76 -16.78
N ARG A 682 -4.59 8.57 -17.19
CA ARG A 682 -3.54 9.15 -16.34
C ARG A 682 -2.74 8.13 -15.50
N LEU A 683 -2.48 6.92 -16.03
CA LEU A 683 -1.48 6.05 -15.42
C LEU A 683 -0.12 6.75 -15.47
N ARG A 684 0.66 6.60 -14.40
CA ARG A 684 1.98 7.23 -14.32
C ARG A 684 3.06 6.29 -14.87
N ALA A 685 3.92 6.85 -15.69
CA ALA A 685 5.09 6.17 -16.24
C ALA A 685 6.38 6.86 -15.79
N LYS A 686 7.49 6.13 -15.86
CA LYS A 686 8.82 6.68 -15.54
C LYS A 686 9.14 7.88 -16.43
N GLY A 687 9.95 8.81 -15.92
CA GLY A 687 10.22 10.09 -16.58
C GLY A 687 9.19 11.17 -16.28
N GLY A 688 8.26 10.95 -15.34
CA GLY A 688 7.25 11.93 -14.92
C GLY A 688 6.12 12.11 -15.93
N PHE A 689 5.72 11.05 -16.65
CA PHE A 689 4.65 11.11 -17.63
C PHE A 689 3.34 10.54 -17.06
N LEU A 690 2.21 11.20 -17.34
CA LEU A 690 0.87 10.69 -17.15
C LEU A 690 0.30 10.32 -18.51
N VAL A 691 -0.03 9.05 -18.67
CA VAL A 691 -0.44 8.50 -19.96
C VAL A 691 -1.90 8.08 -19.90
N SER A 692 -2.64 8.41 -20.95
CA SER A 692 -4.01 7.93 -21.18
C SER A 692 -4.08 7.29 -22.55
N ALA A 693 -4.66 6.10 -22.64
CA ALA A 693 -4.79 5.43 -23.93
C ALA A 693 -6.05 4.55 -24.00
N ARG A 694 -6.53 4.35 -25.22
CA ARG A 694 -7.65 3.46 -25.52
C ARG A 694 -7.24 2.45 -26.59
N TYR A 695 -7.55 1.20 -26.31
CA TYR A 695 -7.36 0.06 -27.19
C TYR A 695 -8.72 -0.56 -27.55
N ASP A 696 -8.95 -0.89 -28.82
CA ASP A 696 -10.25 -1.44 -29.27
C ASP A 696 -10.28 -2.97 -29.36
N GLY A 697 -9.20 -3.63 -28.96
CA GLY A 697 -8.99 -5.07 -29.09
C GLY A 697 -8.11 -5.46 -30.27
N THR A 698 -7.79 -4.51 -31.18
CA THR A 698 -6.93 -4.74 -32.34
C THR A 698 -5.80 -3.71 -32.41
N GLN A 699 -6.07 -2.46 -32.08
CA GLN A 699 -5.09 -1.38 -32.15
C GLN A 699 -5.40 -0.25 -31.13
N VAL A 700 -4.39 0.54 -30.83
CA VAL A 700 -4.54 1.78 -30.05
C VAL A 700 -5.34 2.80 -30.88
N LYS A 701 -6.40 3.36 -30.29
CA LYS A 701 -7.26 4.38 -30.94
C LYS A 701 -6.90 5.80 -30.56
N SER A 702 -6.42 5.98 -29.35
CA SER A 702 -5.99 7.28 -28.84
C SER A 702 -4.88 7.10 -27.81
N CYS A 703 -3.95 8.03 -27.80
CA CYS A 703 -2.91 8.13 -26.79
C CYS A 703 -2.65 9.60 -26.47
N GLN A 704 -2.71 9.94 -25.18
CA GLN A 704 -2.35 11.25 -24.65
C GLN A 704 -1.25 11.08 -23.62
N ILE A 705 -0.21 11.92 -23.70
CA ILE A 705 0.89 11.95 -22.75
C ILE A 705 0.96 13.36 -22.15
N GLN A 706 0.84 13.46 -20.84
CA GLN A 706 1.05 14.71 -20.09
C GLN A 706 2.38 14.62 -19.36
N ALA A 707 3.23 15.63 -19.50
CA ALA A 707 4.51 15.70 -18.80
C ALA A 707 4.34 16.46 -17.48
N THR A 708 4.73 15.85 -16.36
CA THR A 708 4.79 16.53 -15.05
C THR A 708 6.14 17.20 -14.82
N VAL A 709 7.18 16.72 -15.50
CA VAL A 709 8.52 17.32 -15.56
C VAL A 709 8.97 17.45 -17.02
N SER A 710 9.86 18.40 -17.31
CA SER A 710 10.41 18.54 -18.67
C SER A 710 11.47 17.46 -18.94
N GLY A 711 11.44 16.87 -20.11
CA GLY A 711 12.40 15.83 -20.47
C GLY A 711 12.12 15.17 -21.84
N ARG A 712 12.98 14.25 -22.21
CA ARG A 712 12.79 13.43 -23.41
C ARG A 712 11.72 12.38 -23.14
N CYS A 713 10.64 12.40 -23.90
CA CYS A 713 9.62 11.34 -23.90
C CYS A 713 9.93 10.37 -25.03
N GLN A 714 10.00 9.08 -24.72
CA GLN A 714 10.20 8.02 -25.68
C GLN A 714 9.05 7.02 -25.59
N PHE A 715 8.53 6.60 -26.71
CA PHE A 715 7.49 5.57 -26.76
C PHE A 715 7.67 4.65 -27.97
N ARG A 716 7.34 3.37 -27.77
CA ARG A 716 7.28 2.42 -28.87
C ARG A 716 6.06 2.73 -29.73
N ASN A 717 6.25 2.86 -31.05
CA ASN A 717 5.14 3.12 -31.97
C ASN A 717 4.08 2.00 -31.87
N PRO A 718 2.85 2.30 -31.42
CA PRO A 718 1.82 1.28 -31.23
C PRO A 718 1.14 0.82 -32.54
N TRP A 719 1.42 1.46 -33.64
CA TRP A 719 0.79 1.17 -34.97
C TRP A 719 1.71 0.43 -35.95
N LYS A 720 2.59 -0.46 -35.43
CA LYS A 720 3.41 -1.38 -36.23
C LYS A 720 4.15 -0.71 -37.42
N GLY A 721 4.83 0.41 -37.14
CA GLY A 721 5.66 1.10 -38.15
C GLY A 721 4.92 2.06 -39.06
N GLN A 722 3.61 2.24 -38.91
CA GLN A 722 2.90 3.30 -39.62
C GLN A 722 3.38 4.69 -39.13
N PRO A 723 3.35 5.73 -40.00
CA PRO A 723 3.77 7.07 -39.61
C PRO A 723 2.95 7.61 -38.43
N VAL A 724 3.65 8.27 -37.49
CA VAL A 724 3.07 8.85 -36.27
C VAL A 724 3.37 10.33 -36.26
N ARG A 725 2.42 11.12 -35.77
CA ARG A 725 2.63 12.52 -35.38
C ARG A 725 2.29 12.75 -33.92
N VAL A 726 2.96 13.72 -33.33
CA VAL A 726 2.69 14.19 -31.96
C VAL A 726 2.28 15.66 -32.03
N CYS A 727 1.13 16.00 -31.44
CA CYS A 727 0.65 17.38 -31.42
C CYS A 727 0.51 17.86 -29.97
N ASP A 728 0.84 19.12 -29.72
CA ASP A 728 0.60 19.75 -28.41
C ASP A 728 -0.91 20.01 -28.20
N GLU A 729 -1.28 20.55 -27.02
CA GLU A 729 -2.67 20.86 -26.66
C GLU A 729 -3.34 21.93 -27.55
N ARG A 730 -2.57 22.62 -28.41
CA ARG A 730 -3.06 23.58 -29.40
C ARG A 730 -3.15 22.99 -30.80
N GLY A 731 -2.90 21.69 -30.92
CA GLY A 731 -2.89 20.98 -32.22
C GLY A 731 -1.65 21.23 -33.07
N ARG A 732 -0.62 21.88 -32.57
CA ARG A 732 0.64 22.13 -33.29
C ARG A 732 1.51 20.89 -33.25
N GLU A 733 2.04 20.51 -34.38
CA GLU A 733 2.94 19.35 -34.47
C GLU A 733 4.27 19.64 -33.74
N VAL A 734 4.73 18.63 -32.99
CA VAL A 734 6.00 18.65 -32.26
C VAL A 734 7.02 17.86 -33.03
N ALA A 735 8.27 18.36 -33.08
CA ALA A 735 9.36 17.64 -33.75
C ALA A 735 9.54 16.23 -33.14
N LEU A 736 9.42 15.21 -33.98
CA LEU A 736 9.49 13.82 -33.62
C LEU A 736 10.70 13.16 -34.29
N SER A 737 11.49 12.43 -33.53
CA SER A 737 12.53 11.53 -34.04
C SER A 737 12.03 10.09 -33.94
N VAL A 738 12.27 9.31 -35.01
CA VAL A 738 11.88 7.89 -35.06
C VAL A 738 13.11 7.04 -35.37
N GLU A 739 13.44 6.11 -34.49
CA GLU A 739 14.53 5.17 -34.63
C GLU A 739 14.08 3.76 -34.21
N LYS A 740 14.22 2.78 -35.08
CA LYS A 740 13.86 1.36 -34.82
C LYS A 740 12.49 1.18 -34.12
N ASN A 741 11.46 1.87 -34.64
CA ASN A 741 10.11 1.84 -34.07
C ASN A 741 9.96 2.55 -32.69
N ILE A 742 10.97 3.28 -32.24
CA ILE A 742 10.89 4.14 -31.05
C ILE A 742 10.74 5.59 -31.51
N CYS A 743 9.70 6.23 -31.07
CA CYS A 743 9.41 7.64 -31.29
C CYS A 743 9.90 8.45 -30.09
N SER A 744 10.53 9.60 -30.33
CA SER A 744 10.97 10.48 -29.24
C SER A 744 10.78 11.95 -29.54
N PHE A 745 10.38 12.71 -28.51
CA PHE A 745 10.23 14.16 -28.56
C PHE A 745 10.59 14.81 -27.23
N MET A 746 10.81 16.14 -27.24
CA MET A 746 11.06 16.89 -26.01
C MET A 746 9.74 17.40 -25.42
N ALA A 747 9.38 16.86 -24.27
CA ALA A 747 8.19 17.25 -23.52
C ALA A 747 8.51 18.38 -22.54
N LYS A 748 7.55 19.28 -22.31
CA LYS A 748 7.64 20.37 -21.34
C LYS A 748 6.69 20.13 -20.18
N ALA A 749 7.14 20.37 -18.96
CA ALA A 749 6.32 20.26 -17.75
C ALA A 749 5.00 21.02 -17.86
N GLY A 750 3.90 20.40 -17.45
CA GLY A 750 2.56 20.99 -17.48
C GLY A 750 1.85 20.87 -18.84
N HIS A 751 2.53 20.41 -19.90
CA HIS A 751 1.93 20.28 -21.24
C HIS A 751 1.43 18.87 -21.53
N SER A 752 0.41 18.79 -22.38
CA SER A 752 -0.17 17.53 -22.88
C SER A 752 0.08 17.36 -24.37
N TYR A 753 0.28 16.13 -24.79
CA TYR A 753 0.61 15.75 -26.14
C TYR A 753 -0.31 14.64 -26.62
N MET A 754 -0.89 14.81 -27.81
CA MET A 754 -1.69 13.78 -28.48
C MET A 754 -0.81 13.02 -29.47
N VAL A 755 -0.75 11.70 -29.30
CA VAL A 755 -0.05 10.80 -30.23
C VAL A 755 -1.08 10.19 -31.16
N GLN A 756 -0.88 10.33 -32.46
CA GLN A 756 -1.86 9.96 -33.50
C GLN A 756 -1.17 9.33 -34.72
N LEU A 757 -1.91 8.51 -35.42
CA LEU A 757 -1.51 8.13 -36.78
C LEU A 757 -1.40 9.38 -37.67
N HIS A 758 -0.33 9.47 -38.43
CA HIS A 758 -0.22 10.47 -39.46
C HIS A 758 -1.05 9.99 -40.65
N SER A 759 -2.29 10.48 -40.75
CA SER A 759 -3.08 10.30 -41.99
C SER A 759 -2.37 11.13 -43.06
N GLY A 760 -1.64 10.48 -43.96
CA GLY A 760 -1.18 11.17 -45.17
C GLY A 760 -2.38 11.82 -45.87
N GLU A 761 -2.25 13.13 -46.19
CA GLU A 761 -3.17 13.79 -47.11
C GLU A 761 -3.14 13.13 -48.47
#